data_3032e4a6acda8ec0e8c427ae87f4eb31
#
_entry.id   3032e4a6acda8ec0e8c427ae87f4eb31
#
_cell.length_a   1.000
_cell.length_b   1.000
_cell.length_c   1.000
_cell.angle_alpha   90.00
_cell.angle_beta   90.00
_cell.angle_gamma   90.00
#
_symmetry.space_group_name_H-M   'P 1'
#
loop_
_entity.id
_entity.type
_entity.pdbx_description
1 polymer ?
#
loop_
_entity_poly.entity_id
_entity_poly.type
_entity_poly.pdbx_seq_one_letter_code
_entity_poly.pdbx_strand_id
1 'polypeptide(L)'
;MKKKRNIILVTLFCLTAFIIFAPLLQQHLKLFKFGVLTGYNQPTPKPKFSYDSYVSGKYQRQSEKYLKENFGFREPLIRMYNQWAYDWFKTTSNREISIGKDGWLYHTESALQYHGNMVSWFDMTNSEVRENLVSKARVLAKVNAILKQYDVHLLTFTLPTKSFIYPEHLRWQPIGDTTFNATPFFEQQLCSLGVPHINMVPWFKQVQDTTPFDLYYSKGSHWAAGAPLAVDTMLRYMEQLGCQPLTHIQVGTPYSIDEIPSNDKDLELLLNLASPLKHEPIYEYPVSLVTDEHTQYPSVWFVGTSFYWYLTRRVNFDVLFHDRDFLFYYATLYTNKEQKSFPADNLDYLHELLLHDYVVYFRDGPQLYNDGILFPGKALISLCISDERLKEKTNAVADSICHAWQAKTHYDSLICYNEANIMLERQPELFEELRGEGIPACRNPRIGQILVERKIHADRNWSFLINAKANNDSLNVRDLFRMESYNATNHQPLLRDNAYFTSYDYLDFLVEEAVLDIYRSQAVSGTKDEVFQQALDTIKARIQRHVYDDDTLMITACAMDAIIKDISTESNLSSIREKAKNWHVSIDKAFRKDALWCCQHAKDKKQFLNEETLIKALDAYNIEHRMRQTEEAMESLMQQHNELNMPLRMVINRNIEWIQQNRVQ
;
A
#
# COMPACT_ATOMS: atom_id res chain seq x y z
N MET A 1 -18.38 -27.54 65.37
CA MET A 1 -17.38 -26.59 64.83
C MET A 1 -16.30 -27.23 63.98
N LYS A 2 -15.59 -28.30 64.42
CA LYS A 2 -14.51 -28.99 63.64
C LYS A 2 -14.95 -29.43 62.23
N LYS A 3 -16.12 -30.04 62.06
CA LYS A 3 -16.64 -30.54 60.77
C LYS A 3 -16.86 -29.42 59.74
N LYS A 4 -17.43 -28.24 60.16
CA LYS A 4 -17.60 -27.08 59.29
C LYS A 4 -16.24 -26.47 58.86
N ARG A 5 -15.25 -26.41 59.76
CA ARG A 5 -13.91 -25.91 59.49
C ARG A 5 -13.20 -26.80 58.46
N ASN A 6 -13.30 -28.16 58.58
CA ASN A 6 -12.72 -29.08 57.63
C ASN A 6 -13.36 -28.98 56.24
N ILE A 7 -14.67 -28.80 56.15
CA ILE A 7 -15.35 -28.55 54.87
C ILE A 7 -14.80 -27.28 54.20
N ILE A 8 -14.70 -26.19 54.95
CA ILE A 8 -14.14 -24.91 54.43
C ILE A 8 -12.71 -25.12 53.92
N LEU A 9 -11.85 -25.82 54.69
CA LEU A 9 -10.47 -26.06 54.29
C LEU A 9 -10.38 -26.94 53.03
N VAL A 10 -11.18 -27.98 52.94
CA VAL A 10 -11.24 -28.85 51.74
C VAL A 10 -11.74 -28.05 50.53
N THR A 11 -12.78 -27.24 50.71
CA THR A 11 -13.31 -26.40 49.64
C THR A 11 -12.24 -25.40 49.13
N LEU A 12 -11.56 -24.74 50.07
CA LEU A 12 -10.47 -23.82 49.73
C LEU A 12 -9.33 -24.56 49.00
N PHE A 13 -8.94 -25.74 49.49
CA PHE A 13 -7.93 -26.55 48.83
C PHE A 13 -8.33 -26.94 47.40
N CYS A 14 -9.55 -27.44 47.22
CA CYS A 14 -10.07 -27.79 45.90
C CYS A 14 -10.13 -26.57 44.96
N LEU A 15 -10.58 -25.39 45.46
CA LEU A 15 -10.62 -24.16 44.69
C LEU A 15 -9.21 -23.70 44.29
N THR A 16 -8.26 -23.76 45.24
CA THR A 16 -6.86 -23.39 44.94
C THR A 16 -6.24 -24.34 43.92
N ALA A 17 -6.47 -25.65 44.10
CA ALA A 17 -6.01 -26.66 43.15
C ALA A 17 -6.64 -26.41 41.76
N PHE A 18 -7.93 -26.13 41.69
CA PHE A 18 -8.60 -25.82 40.43
C PHE A 18 -7.98 -24.59 39.75
N ILE A 19 -7.77 -23.50 40.49
CA ILE A 19 -7.16 -22.26 39.97
C ILE A 19 -5.75 -22.55 39.41
N ILE A 20 -4.96 -23.39 40.06
CA ILE A 20 -3.60 -23.74 39.62
C ILE A 20 -3.63 -24.61 38.34
N PHE A 21 -4.55 -25.55 38.25
CA PHE A 21 -4.61 -26.50 37.12
C PHE A 21 -5.46 -26.05 35.96
N ALA A 22 -6.38 -25.09 36.15
CA ALA A 22 -7.25 -24.58 35.11
C ALA A 22 -6.49 -24.06 33.87
N PRO A 23 -5.36 -23.35 33.99
CA PRO A 23 -4.58 -22.93 32.83
C PRO A 23 -4.00 -24.09 32.01
N LEU A 24 -3.55 -25.15 32.66
CA LEU A 24 -3.08 -26.36 31.98
C LEU A 24 -4.20 -27.07 31.23
N LEU A 25 -5.40 -27.15 31.85
CA LEU A 25 -6.58 -27.71 31.21
C LEU A 25 -6.98 -26.89 29.99
N GLN A 26 -7.02 -25.58 30.13
CA GLN A 26 -7.35 -24.67 29.01
C GLN A 26 -6.31 -24.78 27.87
N GLN A 27 -5.02 -24.86 28.19
CA GLN A 27 -3.95 -24.99 27.18
C GLN A 27 -4.11 -26.28 26.36
N HIS A 28 -4.50 -27.38 27.00
CA HIS A 28 -4.65 -28.68 26.33
C HIS A 28 -6.02 -28.87 25.67
N LEU A 29 -7.10 -28.49 26.36
CA LEU A 29 -8.46 -28.74 25.92
C LEU A 29 -9.03 -27.62 25.04
N LYS A 30 -8.45 -26.42 25.12
CA LYS A 30 -8.87 -25.22 24.36
C LYS A 30 -10.39 -24.96 24.46
N LEU A 31 -10.94 -25.11 25.68
CA LEU A 31 -12.38 -24.98 25.95
C LEU A 31 -12.92 -23.59 25.61
N PHE A 32 -12.09 -22.57 25.77
CA PHE A 32 -12.43 -21.19 25.48
C PHE A 32 -11.51 -20.64 24.37
N LYS A 33 -12.09 -19.88 23.44
CA LYS A 33 -11.35 -19.14 22.42
C LYS A 33 -11.28 -17.68 22.86
N PHE A 34 -10.06 -17.18 23.04
CA PHE A 34 -9.82 -15.77 23.39
C PHE A 34 -9.29 -15.02 22.16
N GLY A 35 -9.65 -13.73 22.05
CA GLY A 35 -9.09 -12.86 21.01
C GLY A 35 -7.58 -12.66 21.23
N VAL A 36 -6.82 -12.65 20.12
CA VAL A 36 -5.38 -12.39 20.14
C VAL A 36 -5.09 -11.01 20.72
N LEU A 37 -3.96 -10.86 21.42
CA LEU A 37 -3.49 -9.57 21.90
C LEU A 37 -2.97 -8.74 20.73
N THR A 38 -3.32 -7.46 20.70
CA THR A 38 -2.84 -6.51 19.67
C THR A 38 -1.35 -6.24 19.88
N GLY A 39 -0.59 -6.11 18.78
CA GLY A 39 0.85 -5.90 18.83
C GLY A 39 1.66 -7.14 19.22
N TYR A 40 1.01 -8.29 19.39
CA TYR A 40 1.67 -9.56 19.74
C TYR A 40 2.02 -10.35 18.48
N ASN A 41 3.29 -10.65 18.31
CA ASN A 41 3.76 -11.54 17.25
C ASN A 41 3.31 -12.98 17.50
N GLN A 42 3.40 -13.83 16.50
CA GLN A 42 3.05 -15.25 16.62
C GLN A 42 3.75 -15.91 17.81
N PRO A 43 3.03 -16.73 18.59
CA PRO A 43 3.62 -17.39 19.75
C PRO A 43 4.79 -18.29 19.34
N THR A 44 5.81 -18.32 20.18
CA THR A 44 6.98 -19.17 19.99
C THR A 44 6.56 -20.62 19.75
N PRO A 45 7.02 -21.28 18.70
CA PRO A 45 6.72 -22.69 18.46
C PRO A 45 7.34 -23.59 19.55
N LYS A 46 6.71 -24.76 19.77
CA LYS A 46 7.22 -25.72 20.74
C LYS A 46 8.67 -26.12 20.40
N PRO A 47 9.62 -25.91 21.33
CA PRO A 47 11.03 -26.16 21.05
C PRO A 47 11.28 -27.67 20.84
N LYS A 48 12.13 -27.99 19.88
CA LYS A 48 12.57 -29.36 19.64
C LYS A 48 13.76 -29.64 20.55
N PHE A 49 13.70 -30.77 21.25
CA PHE A 49 14.80 -31.23 22.10
C PHE A 49 15.98 -31.70 21.26
N SER A 50 17.18 -31.22 21.59
CA SER A 50 18.45 -31.82 21.15
C SER A 50 19.45 -31.75 22.30
N TYR A 51 20.38 -32.67 22.37
CA TYR A 51 21.38 -32.72 23.43
C TYR A 51 22.21 -31.44 23.51
N ASP A 52 22.67 -30.93 22.36
CA ASP A 52 23.44 -29.68 22.29
C ASP A 52 22.62 -28.45 22.73
N SER A 53 21.34 -28.40 22.37
CA SER A 53 20.46 -27.30 22.80
C SER A 53 20.16 -27.37 24.31
N TYR A 54 20.13 -28.57 24.86
CA TYR A 54 19.95 -28.78 26.31
C TYR A 54 21.21 -28.37 27.09
N VAL A 55 22.40 -28.85 26.68
CA VAL A 55 23.67 -28.54 27.35
C VAL A 55 23.99 -27.03 27.26
N SER A 56 23.71 -26.40 26.14
CA SER A 56 23.90 -24.93 25.96
C SER A 56 22.85 -24.06 26.68
N GLY A 57 21.84 -24.67 27.31
CA GLY A 57 20.74 -23.95 27.95
C GLY A 57 19.74 -23.31 26.98
N LYS A 58 19.89 -23.51 25.67
CA LYS A 58 19.00 -22.97 24.63
C LYS A 58 17.60 -23.60 24.73
N TYR A 59 17.51 -24.90 24.91
CA TYR A 59 16.25 -25.62 25.08
C TYR A 59 15.44 -25.10 26.27
N GLN A 60 16.09 -24.89 27.43
CA GLN A 60 15.44 -24.38 28.64
C GLN A 60 14.88 -22.99 28.41
N ARG A 61 15.67 -22.07 27.84
CA ARG A 61 15.20 -20.70 27.51
C ARG A 61 14.03 -20.70 26.53
N GLN A 62 14.11 -21.54 25.49
CA GLN A 62 13.02 -21.65 24.51
C GLN A 62 11.77 -22.30 25.12
N SER A 63 11.93 -23.28 25.98
CA SER A 63 10.81 -23.93 26.68
C SER A 63 10.12 -22.98 27.66
N GLU A 64 10.89 -22.19 28.40
CA GLU A 64 10.35 -21.17 29.29
C GLU A 64 9.57 -20.11 28.50
N LYS A 65 10.13 -19.63 27.39
CA LYS A 65 9.46 -18.69 26.50
C LYS A 65 8.17 -19.28 25.92
N TYR A 66 8.23 -20.52 25.43
CA TYR A 66 7.07 -21.25 24.92
C TYR A 66 5.96 -21.37 25.99
N LEU A 67 6.30 -21.76 27.21
CA LEU A 67 5.33 -21.89 28.29
C LEU A 67 4.70 -20.56 28.68
N LYS A 68 5.50 -19.49 28.76
CA LYS A 68 4.99 -18.12 29.03
C LYS A 68 4.03 -17.62 27.95
N GLU A 69 4.32 -17.92 26.70
CA GLU A 69 3.53 -17.43 25.56
C GLU A 69 2.31 -18.29 25.23
N ASN A 70 2.33 -19.56 25.59
CA ASN A 70 1.25 -20.51 25.32
C ASN A 70 0.44 -20.90 26.58
N PHE A 71 0.57 -20.14 27.66
CA PHE A 71 -0.14 -20.40 28.90
C PHE A 71 -1.66 -20.22 28.72
N GLY A 72 -2.45 -21.21 29.19
CA GLY A 72 -3.89 -21.12 29.12
C GLY A 72 -4.43 -19.94 29.94
N PHE A 73 -5.43 -19.24 29.42
CA PHE A 73 -5.96 -17.97 29.96
C PHE A 73 -4.98 -16.77 29.91
N ARG A 74 -3.89 -16.87 29.16
CA ARG A 74 -2.89 -15.79 29.07
C ARG A 74 -3.54 -14.47 28.63
N GLU A 75 -4.29 -14.48 27.55
CA GLU A 75 -4.89 -13.29 26.99
C GLU A 75 -5.88 -12.59 27.95
N PRO A 76 -6.88 -13.28 28.55
CA PRO A 76 -7.77 -12.62 29.49
C PRO A 76 -7.05 -12.17 30.77
N LEU A 77 -6.05 -12.89 31.27
CA LEU A 77 -5.28 -12.47 32.45
C LEU A 77 -4.47 -11.20 32.19
N ILE A 78 -3.84 -11.08 31.00
CA ILE A 78 -3.14 -9.86 30.60
C ILE A 78 -4.13 -8.70 30.47
N ARG A 79 -5.29 -8.91 29.84
CA ARG A 79 -6.32 -7.88 29.70
C ARG A 79 -6.86 -7.40 31.06
N MET A 80 -7.10 -8.31 31.97
CA MET A 80 -7.56 -7.99 33.34
C MET A 80 -6.48 -7.21 34.11
N TYR A 81 -5.24 -7.66 34.02
CA TYR A 81 -4.11 -6.97 34.69
C TYR A 81 -3.93 -5.55 34.10
N ASN A 82 -3.94 -5.43 32.78
CA ASN A 82 -3.81 -4.13 32.12
C ASN A 82 -4.98 -3.20 32.46
N GLN A 83 -6.22 -3.73 32.54
CA GLN A 83 -7.38 -2.95 32.96
C GLN A 83 -7.22 -2.45 34.38
N TRP A 84 -6.80 -3.30 35.31
CA TRP A 84 -6.54 -2.93 36.69
C TRP A 84 -5.42 -1.87 36.81
N ALA A 85 -4.32 -2.05 36.11
CA ALA A 85 -3.22 -1.09 36.08
C ALA A 85 -3.66 0.29 35.51
N TYR A 86 -4.45 0.25 34.44
CA TYR A 86 -5.00 1.46 33.83
C TYR A 86 -5.99 2.17 34.77
N ASP A 87 -6.95 1.45 35.34
CA ASP A 87 -8.03 2.06 36.14
C ASP A 87 -7.51 2.70 37.43
N TRP A 88 -6.63 2.00 38.12
CA TRP A 88 -6.13 2.44 39.43
C TRP A 88 -4.89 3.33 39.38
N PHE A 89 -3.99 3.08 38.47
CA PHE A 89 -2.69 3.75 38.43
C PHE A 89 -2.49 4.59 37.16
N LYS A 90 -3.37 4.50 36.19
CA LYS A 90 -3.19 5.15 34.89
C LYS A 90 -1.82 4.82 34.28
N THR A 91 -1.45 3.54 34.32
CA THR A 91 -0.21 3.00 33.79
C THR A 91 -0.49 1.85 32.83
N THR A 92 0.48 1.51 32.01
CA THR A 92 0.44 0.39 31.08
C THR A 92 1.74 -0.39 31.14
N SER A 93 1.68 -1.69 30.87
CA SER A 93 2.85 -2.54 30.66
C SER A 93 3.50 -2.32 29.29
N ASN A 94 2.77 -1.72 28.35
CA ASN A 94 3.31 -1.39 27.03
C ASN A 94 4.11 -0.09 27.09
N ARG A 95 5.44 -0.21 26.91
CA ARG A 95 6.37 0.94 26.96
C ARG A 95 6.22 1.90 25.77
N GLU A 96 5.59 1.47 24.69
CA GLU A 96 5.36 2.29 23.51
C GLU A 96 4.25 3.33 23.71
N ILE A 97 3.46 3.19 24.78
CA ILE A 97 2.31 4.05 25.05
C ILE A 97 2.50 4.87 26.30
N SER A 98 2.34 6.17 26.18
CA SER A 98 2.21 7.12 27.26
C SER A 98 0.75 7.50 27.47
N ILE A 99 0.26 7.33 28.73
CA ILE A 99 -1.09 7.72 29.12
C ILE A 99 -1.06 9.18 29.59
N GLY A 100 -1.73 10.03 28.83
CA GLY A 100 -1.87 11.45 29.12
C GLY A 100 -2.99 11.78 30.12
N LYS A 101 -3.35 13.07 30.21
CA LYS A 101 -4.51 13.57 30.97
C LYS A 101 -5.80 13.20 30.21
N ASP A 102 -6.91 13.18 30.92
CA ASP A 102 -8.27 13.00 30.34
C ASP A 102 -8.43 11.75 29.45
N GLY A 103 -7.57 10.75 29.70
CA GLY A 103 -7.56 9.49 28.93
C GLY A 103 -6.95 9.59 27.54
N TRP A 104 -6.26 10.67 27.20
CA TRP A 104 -5.50 10.77 25.96
C TRP A 104 -4.32 9.79 25.94
N LEU A 105 -4.07 9.20 24.79
CA LEU A 105 -2.98 8.25 24.59
C LEU A 105 -2.00 8.82 23.55
N TYR A 106 -0.71 8.56 23.78
CA TYR A 106 0.38 9.00 22.91
C TYR A 106 1.38 7.87 22.67
N HIS A 107 2.05 7.87 21.54
CA HIS A 107 3.31 7.15 21.44
C HIS A 107 4.34 7.78 22.38
N THR A 108 5.00 6.93 23.16
CA THR A 108 6.00 7.39 24.13
C THR A 108 7.12 8.18 23.46
N GLU A 109 7.61 7.74 22.31
CA GLU A 109 8.64 8.43 21.54
C GLU A 109 8.20 9.84 21.11
N SER A 110 6.95 9.99 20.65
CA SER A 110 6.44 11.29 20.24
C SER A 110 6.31 12.26 21.45
N ALA A 111 5.96 11.74 22.62
CA ALA A 111 5.93 12.53 23.86
C ALA A 111 7.34 12.92 24.30
N LEU A 112 8.30 12.00 24.26
CA LEU A 112 9.71 12.27 24.55
C LEU A 112 10.30 13.31 23.58
N GLN A 113 9.98 13.20 22.30
CA GLN A 113 10.42 14.16 21.28
C GLN A 113 9.88 15.56 21.56
N TYR A 114 8.59 15.68 21.89
CA TYR A 114 7.99 16.98 22.22
C TYR A 114 8.73 17.65 23.38
N HIS A 115 9.14 16.88 24.38
CA HIS A 115 9.89 17.37 25.54
C HIS A 115 11.40 17.53 25.29
N GLY A 116 11.91 17.24 24.10
CA GLY A 116 13.34 17.31 23.80
C GLY A 116 14.18 16.19 24.45
N ASN A 117 13.51 15.13 24.94
CA ASN A 117 14.15 14.00 25.64
C ASN A 117 14.20 12.73 24.80
N MET A 118 13.98 12.85 23.48
CA MET A 118 14.09 11.71 22.57
C MET A 118 15.54 11.25 22.49
N VAL A 119 15.75 9.96 22.71
CA VAL A 119 17.05 9.30 22.56
C VAL A 119 17.02 8.48 21.29
N SER A 120 18.07 8.59 20.49
CA SER A 120 18.24 7.72 19.33
C SER A 120 18.38 6.26 19.74
N TRP A 121 17.77 5.33 19.02
CA TRP A 121 17.95 3.88 19.21
C TRP A 121 19.39 3.43 19.02
N PHE A 122 20.21 4.27 18.39
CA PHE A 122 21.62 4.02 18.10
C PHE A 122 22.55 4.75 19.07
N ASP A 123 22.03 5.20 20.20
CA ASP A 123 22.79 5.96 21.22
C ASP A 123 23.52 7.19 20.65
N MET A 124 22.99 7.75 19.55
CA MET A 124 23.56 8.96 18.96
C MET A 124 23.31 10.17 19.87
N THR A 125 24.34 10.99 20.01
CA THR A 125 24.24 12.29 20.67
C THR A 125 23.41 13.27 19.83
N ASN A 126 22.89 14.33 20.44
CA ASN A 126 22.18 15.39 19.71
C ASN A 126 23.03 16.02 18.59
N SER A 127 24.37 16.06 18.74
CA SER A 127 25.28 16.54 17.70
C SER A 127 25.27 15.61 16.49
N GLU A 128 25.37 14.32 16.72
CA GLU A 128 25.34 13.32 15.65
C GLU A 128 23.99 13.26 14.93
N VAL A 129 22.90 13.40 15.68
CA VAL A 129 21.56 13.54 15.08
C VAL A 129 21.48 14.80 14.19
N ARG A 130 22.01 15.93 14.64
CA ARG A 130 22.08 17.17 13.84
C ARG A 130 22.87 16.97 12.54
N GLU A 131 24.05 16.37 12.63
CA GLU A 131 24.89 16.07 11.46
C GLU A 131 24.17 15.17 10.46
N ASN A 132 23.49 14.13 10.95
CA ASN A 132 22.67 13.25 10.11
C ASN A 132 21.55 14.00 9.40
N LEU A 133 20.83 14.88 10.09
CA LEU A 133 19.75 15.66 9.51
C LEU A 133 20.25 16.66 8.46
N VAL A 134 21.41 17.30 8.69
CA VAL A 134 22.05 18.16 7.70
C VAL A 134 22.43 17.34 6.45
N SER A 135 23.06 16.18 6.64
CA SER A 135 23.43 15.29 5.54
C SER A 135 22.19 14.83 4.76
N LYS A 136 21.14 14.39 5.45
CA LYS A 136 19.87 13.97 4.85
C LYS A 136 19.23 15.10 4.01
N ALA A 137 19.21 16.33 4.52
CA ALA A 137 18.67 17.47 3.79
C ALA A 137 19.48 17.79 2.52
N ARG A 138 20.81 17.69 2.59
CA ARG A 138 21.70 17.86 1.43
C ARG A 138 21.47 16.77 0.38
N VAL A 139 21.32 15.53 0.80
CA VAL A 139 21.01 14.41 -0.09
C VAL A 139 19.66 14.62 -0.77
N LEU A 140 18.63 15.02 -0.03
CA LEU A 140 17.31 15.34 -0.61
C LEU A 140 17.40 16.51 -1.62
N ALA A 141 18.20 17.52 -1.35
CA ALA A 141 18.41 18.61 -2.30
C ALA A 141 19.02 18.13 -3.62
N LYS A 142 20.00 17.21 -3.55
CA LYS A 142 20.60 16.59 -4.74
C LYS A 142 19.61 15.70 -5.48
N VAL A 143 18.89 14.85 -4.77
CA VAL A 143 17.83 14.00 -5.36
C VAL A 143 16.81 14.87 -6.08
N ASN A 144 16.29 15.93 -5.44
CA ASN A 144 15.35 16.87 -6.04
C ASN A 144 15.92 17.54 -7.31
N ALA A 145 17.17 17.96 -7.27
CA ALA A 145 17.81 18.59 -8.42
C ALA A 145 17.99 17.65 -9.62
N ILE A 146 18.27 16.36 -9.36
CA ILE A 146 18.36 15.34 -10.40
C ILE A 146 16.96 15.00 -10.95
N LEU A 147 15.99 14.76 -10.09
CA LEU A 147 14.62 14.39 -10.50
C LEU A 147 13.97 15.47 -11.36
N LYS A 148 14.19 16.74 -11.05
CA LYS A 148 13.72 17.87 -11.86
C LYS A 148 14.19 17.84 -13.31
N GLN A 149 15.35 17.23 -13.62
CA GLN A 149 15.84 17.10 -14.99
C GLN A 149 14.98 16.14 -15.83
N TYR A 150 14.22 15.28 -15.16
CA TYR A 150 13.35 14.27 -15.75
C TYR A 150 11.86 14.56 -15.53
N ASP A 151 11.54 15.80 -15.13
CA ASP A 151 10.18 16.23 -14.86
C ASP A 151 9.50 15.36 -13.78
N VAL A 152 10.26 15.03 -12.73
CA VAL A 152 9.78 14.36 -11.52
C VAL A 152 9.88 15.31 -10.35
N HIS A 153 8.80 15.43 -9.59
CA HIS A 153 8.68 16.37 -8.48
C HIS A 153 8.81 15.67 -7.14
N LEU A 154 9.85 15.99 -6.38
CA LEU A 154 10.02 15.52 -5.00
C LEU A 154 9.28 16.45 -4.03
N LEU A 155 8.45 15.88 -3.16
CA LEU A 155 7.82 16.56 -2.05
C LEU A 155 8.14 15.85 -0.74
N THR A 156 8.81 16.54 0.19
CA THR A 156 9.01 16.04 1.56
C THR A 156 7.85 16.52 2.43
N PHE A 157 7.28 15.60 3.20
CA PHE A 157 6.08 15.85 3.98
C PHE A 157 6.34 15.49 5.46
N THR A 158 6.46 16.52 6.32
CA THR A 158 6.64 16.30 7.74
C THR A 158 5.30 16.15 8.44
N LEU A 159 5.08 14.96 9.00
CA LEU A 159 3.84 14.55 9.61
C LEU A 159 3.64 15.22 10.99
N PRO A 160 2.42 15.63 11.32
CA PRO A 160 2.11 16.26 12.59
C PRO A 160 1.95 15.18 13.67
N THR A 161 2.94 15.01 14.54
CA THR A 161 2.78 14.10 15.68
C THR A 161 1.83 14.68 16.72
N LYS A 162 0.96 13.84 17.25
CA LYS A 162 -0.12 14.21 18.18
C LYS A 162 0.37 15.01 19.40
N SER A 163 1.54 14.71 19.93
CA SER A 163 2.14 15.41 21.05
C SER A 163 2.47 16.90 20.76
N PHE A 164 2.71 17.25 19.50
CA PHE A 164 2.92 18.64 19.09
C PHE A 164 1.62 19.40 18.87
N ILE A 165 0.53 18.70 18.58
CA ILE A 165 -0.78 19.31 18.32
C ILE A 165 -1.56 19.49 19.61
N TYR A 166 -1.52 18.50 20.52
CA TYR A 166 -2.27 18.47 21.79
C TYR A 166 -1.33 18.30 23.00
N PRO A 167 -0.35 19.20 23.21
CA PRO A 167 0.62 19.07 24.30
C PRO A 167 -0.01 19.24 25.69
N GLU A 168 -1.16 19.92 25.81
CA GLU A 168 -1.88 20.18 27.06
C GLU A 168 -2.37 18.91 27.75
N HIS A 169 -2.61 17.84 26.98
CA HIS A 169 -2.98 16.53 27.50
C HIS A 169 -1.79 15.65 27.89
N LEU A 170 -0.55 16.08 27.65
CA LEU A 170 0.62 15.35 28.15
C LEU A 170 0.71 15.47 29.69
N ARG A 171 1.02 14.34 30.35
CA ARG A 171 1.17 14.29 31.81
C ARG A 171 2.51 14.77 32.26
N TRP A 172 3.51 14.63 31.45
CA TRP A 172 4.88 14.79 31.83
C TRP A 172 5.31 16.24 31.65
N GLN A 173 6.14 16.69 32.58
CA GLN A 173 6.91 17.90 32.39
C GLN A 173 8.28 17.53 31.83
N PRO A 174 8.88 18.36 30.99
CA PRO A 174 10.22 18.11 30.48
C PRO A 174 11.22 17.96 31.63
N ILE A 175 12.03 16.89 31.59
CA ILE A 175 13.13 16.65 32.51
C ILE A 175 14.41 16.72 31.69
N GLY A 176 15.27 17.73 31.93
CA GLY A 176 16.56 17.86 31.25
C GLY A 176 16.62 18.97 30.20
N ASP A 177 17.64 18.91 29.37
CA ASP A 177 17.88 19.90 28.31
C ASP A 177 16.91 19.70 27.13
N THR A 178 15.95 20.60 26.99
CA THR A 178 14.92 20.60 25.95
C THR A 178 15.34 21.43 24.74
N THR A 179 16.63 21.72 24.57
CA THR A 179 17.15 22.66 23.57
C THR A 179 17.15 22.13 22.14
N PHE A 180 17.03 20.83 21.98
CA PHE A 180 17.05 20.23 20.64
C PHE A 180 15.77 19.49 20.31
N ASN A 181 15.17 19.87 19.16
CA ASN A 181 14.09 19.14 18.54
C ASN A 181 14.42 18.91 17.06
N ALA A 182 14.44 17.64 16.65
CA ALA A 182 14.82 17.25 15.31
C ALA A 182 13.88 17.82 14.23
N THR A 183 12.57 17.89 14.49
CA THR A 183 11.59 18.36 13.52
C THR A 183 11.83 19.79 13.06
N PRO A 184 11.79 20.83 13.91
CA PRO A 184 12.03 22.20 13.46
C PRO A 184 13.45 22.40 12.93
N PHE A 185 14.42 21.66 13.44
CA PHE A 185 15.78 21.73 12.92
C PHE A 185 15.87 21.21 11.47
N PHE A 186 15.27 20.07 11.20
CA PHE A 186 15.24 19.47 9.87
C PHE A 186 14.50 20.35 8.86
N GLU A 187 13.34 20.89 9.25
CA GLU A 187 12.57 21.83 8.44
C GLU A 187 13.40 23.07 8.04
N GLN A 188 14.17 23.61 8.98
CA GLN A 188 15.09 24.72 8.69
C GLN A 188 16.14 24.33 7.66
N GLN A 189 16.67 23.10 7.72
CA GLN A 189 17.67 22.62 6.74
C GLN A 189 17.03 22.45 5.36
N LEU A 190 15.82 21.85 5.27
CA LEU A 190 15.10 21.70 4.00
C LEU A 190 14.81 23.07 3.35
N CYS A 191 14.33 24.02 4.15
CA CYS A 191 14.06 25.38 3.71
C CYS A 191 15.34 26.07 3.17
N SER A 192 16.44 25.99 3.91
CA SER A 192 17.70 26.63 3.54
C SER A 192 18.31 26.08 2.23
N LEU A 193 18.00 24.84 1.91
CA LEU A 193 18.47 24.14 0.70
C LEU A 193 17.45 24.15 -0.46
N GLY A 194 16.30 24.80 -0.27
CA GLY A 194 15.25 24.88 -1.30
C GLY A 194 14.62 23.53 -1.65
N VAL A 195 14.62 22.57 -0.73
CA VAL A 195 13.92 21.29 -0.91
C VAL A 195 12.42 21.52 -0.75
N PRO A 196 11.59 21.10 -1.72
CA PRO A 196 10.13 21.19 -1.58
C PRO A 196 9.66 20.41 -0.35
N HIS A 197 8.98 21.07 0.57
CA HIS A 197 8.51 20.44 1.81
C HIS A 197 7.25 21.10 2.34
N ILE A 198 6.45 20.32 3.05
CA ILE A 198 5.31 20.78 3.84
C ILE A 198 5.53 20.38 5.29
N ASN A 199 5.56 21.37 6.19
CA ASN A 199 5.51 21.13 7.62
C ASN A 199 4.07 21.19 8.10
N MET A 200 3.48 20.02 8.36
CA MET A 200 2.09 19.94 8.80
C MET A 200 1.87 20.33 10.27
N VAL A 201 2.91 20.46 11.09
CA VAL A 201 2.75 20.79 12.51
C VAL A 201 2.14 22.18 12.71
N PRO A 202 2.72 23.29 12.17
CA PRO A 202 2.12 24.62 12.32
C PRO A 202 0.77 24.73 11.59
N TRP A 203 0.65 24.12 10.40
CA TRP A 203 -0.59 24.10 9.65
C TRP A 203 -1.71 23.42 10.43
N PHE A 204 -1.44 22.26 11.01
CA PHE A 204 -2.44 21.49 11.73
C PHE A 204 -2.91 22.20 13.00
N LYS A 205 -2.00 22.87 13.71
CA LYS A 205 -2.36 23.73 14.84
C LYS A 205 -3.32 24.84 14.44
N GLN A 206 -3.00 25.54 13.36
CA GLN A 206 -3.87 26.60 12.83
C GLN A 206 -5.27 26.09 12.48
N VAL A 207 -5.36 24.93 11.82
CA VAL A 207 -6.64 24.29 11.48
C VAL A 207 -7.39 23.88 12.76
N GLN A 208 -6.67 23.29 13.73
CA GLN A 208 -7.26 22.87 15.00
C GLN A 208 -7.84 24.07 15.77
N ASP A 209 -7.15 25.22 15.80
CA ASP A 209 -7.62 26.45 16.47
C ASP A 209 -8.95 26.97 15.91
N THR A 210 -9.28 26.64 14.67
CA THR A 210 -10.53 27.02 14.00
C THR A 210 -11.60 25.92 13.99
N THR A 211 -11.27 24.74 14.50
CA THR A 211 -12.16 23.57 14.48
C THR A 211 -12.73 23.32 15.87
N PRO A 212 -14.06 23.18 16.04
CA PRO A 212 -14.68 23.05 17.35
C PRO A 212 -14.58 21.64 17.96
N PHE A 213 -13.87 20.73 17.33
CA PHE A 213 -13.64 19.34 17.77
C PHE A 213 -12.21 18.90 17.42
N ASP A 214 -11.76 17.84 18.06
CA ASP A 214 -10.40 17.32 17.87
C ASP A 214 -10.24 16.63 16.51
N LEU A 215 -9.20 17.01 15.76
CA LEU A 215 -8.84 16.43 14.47
C LEU A 215 -8.08 15.10 14.63
N TYR A 216 -7.55 14.81 15.82
CA TYR A 216 -7.04 13.52 16.25
C TYR A 216 -7.99 12.90 17.28
N TYR A 217 -8.20 11.61 17.18
CA TYR A 217 -8.93 10.93 18.26
C TYR A 217 -8.03 10.69 19.45
N SER A 218 -8.58 10.89 20.65
CA SER A 218 -7.82 10.77 21.90
C SER A 218 -7.16 9.40 22.09
N LYS A 219 -7.70 8.34 21.45
CA LYS A 219 -7.21 6.94 21.55
C LYS A 219 -6.37 6.47 20.38
N GLY A 220 -6.19 7.29 19.33
CA GLY A 220 -5.42 7.01 18.15
C GLY A 220 -4.14 7.81 18.06
N SER A 221 -3.21 7.38 17.22
CA SER A 221 -1.93 8.06 16.97
C SER A 221 -1.93 8.91 15.70
N HIS A 222 -2.93 8.79 14.84
CA HIS A 222 -2.96 9.37 13.51
C HIS A 222 -4.00 10.48 13.36
N TRP A 223 -3.86 11.28 12.30
CA TRP A 223 -4.73 12.41 11.95
C TRP A 223 -6.13 11.98 11.47
N ALA A 224 -6.98 11.58 12.33
CA ALA A 224 -8.32 11.08 12.04
C ALA A 224 -9.17 12.03 11.15
N ALA A 225 -9.96 12.91 11.75
CA ALA A 225 -10.81 13.85 11.02
C ALA A 225 -10.01 14.88 10.20
N GLY A 226 -8.75 15.12 10.53
CA GLY A 226 -7.87 16.04 9.81
C GLY A 226 -7.32 15.50 8.48
N ALA A 227 -7.42 14.19 8.22
CA ALA A 227 -6.81 13.56 7.04
C ALA A 227 -7.30 14.14 5.69
N PRO A 228 -8.60 14.39 5.43
CA PRO A 228 -9.05 14.97 4.16
C PRO A 228 -8.46 16.37 3.91
N LEU A 229 -8.35 17.18 4.96
CA LEU A 229 -7.76 18.53 4.88
C LEU A 229 -6.26 18.46 4.56
N ALA A 230 -5.56 17.45 5.13
CA ALA A 230 -4.15 17.20 4.82
C ALA A 230 -3.96 16.76 3.36
N VAL A 231 -4.86 15.95 2.81
CA VAL A 231 -4.84 15.55 1.39
C VAL A 231 -5.02 16.77 0.48
N ASP A 232 -5.99 17.63 0.76
CA ASP A 232 -6.19 18.85 -0.05
C ASP A 232 -4.94 19.74 -0.05
N THR A 233 -4.34 19.92 1.13
CA THR A 233 -3.10 20.70 1.27
C THR A 233 -1.95 20.07 0.46
N MET A 234 -1.81 18.76 0.49
CA MET A 234 -0.82 18.03 -0.31
C MET A 234 -1.05 18.24 -1.80
N LEU A 235 -2.29 18.08 -2.27
CA LEU A 235 -2.64 18.24 -3.69
C LEU A 235 -2.37 19.66 -4.20
N ARG A 236 -2.77 20.70 -3.42
CA ARG A 236 -2.47 22.10 -3.77
C ARG A 236 -0.97 22.38 -3.88
N TYR A 237 -0.17 21.74 -3.02
CA TYR A 237 1.26 21.92 -3.08
C TYR A 237 1.89 21.17 -4.27
N MET A 238 1.37 19.97 -4.60
CA MET A 238 1.76 19.21 -5.79
C MET A 238 1.38 19.99 -7.06
N GLU A 239 0.20 20.58 -7.12
CA GLU A 239 -0.25 21.45 -8.21
C GLU A 239 0.72 22.61 -8.46
N GLN A 240 1.16 23.28 -7.38
CA GLN A 240 2.14 24.37 -7.49
C GLN A 240 3.51 23.88 -7.99
N LEU A 241 3.95 22.69 -7.55
CA LEU A 241 5.24 22.11 -7.96
C LEU A 241 5.25 21.71 -9.44
N GLY A 242 4.18 21.06 -9.92
CA GLY A 242 4.06 20.57 -11.28
C GLY A 242 3.46 21.59 -12.27
N CYS A 243 2.98 22.73 -11.77
CA CYS A 243 2.27 23.73 -12.58
C CYS A 243 1.11 23.14 -13.40
N GLN A 244 0.40 22.15 -12.84
CA GLN A 244 -0.71 21.43 -13.47
C GLN A 244 -1.90 21.42 -12.55
N PRO A 245 -3.14 21.68 -13.02
CA PRO A 245 -4.33 21.64 -12.20
C PRO A 245 -4.59 20.21 -11.72
N LEU A 246 -4.76 20.04 -10.42
CA LEU A 246 -5.08 18.76 -9.78
C LEU A 246 -6.47 18.81 -9.14
N THR A 247 -6.96 17.65 -8.71
CA THR A 247 -8.19 17.55 -7.93
C THR A 247 -8.05 18.28 -6.59
N HIS A 248 -9.06 19.05 -6.19
CA HIS A 248 -9.17 19.62 -4.85
C HIS A 248 -10.15 18.84 -4.00
N ILE A 249 -9.91 18.82 -2.68
CA ILE A 249 -10.81 18.20 -1.71
C ILE A 249 -11.65 19.28 -1.07
N GLN A 250 -12.97 19.13 -1.15
CA GLN A 250 -13.91 19.95 -0.41
C GLN A 250 -14.53 19.10 0.71
N VAL A 251 -14.44 19.60 1.94
CA VAL A 251 -15.11 18.98 3.08
C VAL A 251 -16.44 19.65 3.34
N GLY A 252 -17.48 18.85 3.62
CA GLY A 252 -18.80 19.33 3.97
C GLY A 252 -18.96 19.58 5.48
N THR A 253 -20.19 19.73 5.95
CA THR A 253 -20.50 19.89 7.36
C THR A 253 -20.11 18.63 8.12
N PRO A 254 -19.28 18.72 9.17
CA PRO A 254 -18.88 17.56 9.95
C PRO A 254 -20.08 16.91 10.64
N TYR A 255 -20.05 15.60 10.78
CA TYR A 255 -21.06 14.81 11.46
C TYR A 255 -20.43 13.97 12.58
N SER A 256 -21.18 13.74 13.66
CA SER A 256 -20.70 12.92 14.76
C SER A 256 -20.84 11.44 14.43
N ILE A 257 -19.89 10.65 14.90
CA ILE A 257 -19.93 9.19 14.88
C ILE A 257 -19.89 8.65 16.31
N ASP A 258 -20.61 7.55 16.56
CA ASP A 258 -20.79 7.02 17.92
C ASP A 258 -19.56 6.28 18.44
N GLU A 259 -18.77 5.69 17.54
CA GLU A 259 -17.58 4.90 17.89
C GLU A 259 -16.37 5.29 17.04
N ILE A 260 -15.19 5.29 17.67
CA ILE A 260 -13.92 5.40 16.97
C ILE A 260 -13.75 4.14 16.10
N PRO A 261 -13.53 4.26 14.79
CA PRO A 261 -13.23 3.13 13.93
C PRO A 261 -12.05 2.31 14.49
N SER A 262 -12.11 0.98 14.39
CA SER A 262 -11.09 0.11 14.99
C SER A 262 -9.66 0.44 14.56
N ASN A 263 -9.51 0.90 13.33
CA ASN A 263 -8.21 1.31 12.78
C ASN A 263 -7.70 2.65 13.33
N ASP A 264 -8.58 3.47 13.91
CA ASP A 264 -8.26 4.82 14.41
C ASP A 264 -8.11 4.87 15.93
N LYS A 265 -8.21 3.73 16.62
CA LYS A 265 -7.93 3.55 18.05
C LYS A 265 -6.75 2.61 18.29
N ASP A 266 -5.75 2.72 17.46
CA ASP A 266 -4.55 1.87 17.46
C ASP A 266 -3.83 1.86 18.82
N LEU A 267 -3.70 3.01 19.49
CA LEU A 267 -3.08 3.09 20.80
C LEU A 267 -3.91 2.41 21.89
N GLU A 268 -5.25 2.53 21.84
CA GLU A 268 -6.13 1.82 22.76
C GLU A 268 -6.03 0.30 22.58
N LEU A 269 -6.05 -0.17 21.35
CA LEU A 269 -5.91 -1.59 21.05
C LEU A 269 -4.60 -2.18 21.56
N LEU A 270 -3.51 -1.42 21.48
CA LEU A 270 -2.19 -1.80 22.02
C LEU A 270 -2.14 -1.87 23.55
N LEU A 271 -3.06 -1.21 24.27
CA LEU A 271 -3.18 -1.37 25.71
C LEU A 271 -3.67 -2.76 26.12
N ASN A 272 -4.36 -3.47 25.23
CA ASN A 272 -4.94 -4.78 25.52
C ASN A 272 -5.78 -4.78 26.81
N LEU A 273 -6.76 -3.90 26.90
CA LEU A 273 -7.68 -3.80 28.02
C LEU A 273 -8.79 -4.86 27.95
N ALA A 274 -9.45 -5.14 29.06
CA ALA A 274 -10.61 -6.02 29.14
C ALA A 274 -11.88 -5.35 28.62
N SER A 275 -11.99 -4.02 28.73
CA SER A 275 -13.12 -3.22 28.29
C SER A 275 -12.65 -2.00 27.49
N PRO A 276 -13.40 -1.56 26.47
CA PRO A 276 -13.09 -0.35 25.72
C PRO A 276 -13.07 0.89 26.63
N LEU A 277 -12.23 1.85 26.29
CA LEU A 277 -12.18 3.14 26.96
C LEU A 277 -13.34 4.03 26.49
N LYS A 278 -13.82 4.88 27.40
CA LYS A 278 -14.74 5.95 27.03
C LYS A 278 -13.98 7.01 26.22
N HIS A 279 -14.65 7.62 25.25
CA HIS A 279 -14.13 8.70 24.44
C HIS A 279 -15.11 9.88 24.40
N GLU A 280 -14.59 11.05 24.09
CA GLU A 280 -15.37 12.24 23.79
C GLU A 280 -16.11 12.06 22.47
N PRO A 281 -17.14 12.87 22.18
CA PRO A 281 -17.80 12.87 20.87
C PRO A 281 -16.74 13.06 19.75
N ILE A 282 -16.86 12.25 18.71
CA ILE A 282 -15.94 12.23 17.58
C ILE A 282 -16.67 12.63 16.30
N TYR A 283 -15.93 13.25 15.40
CA TYR A 283 -16.48 13.83 14.19
C TYR A 283 -15.69 13.36 12.96
N GLU A 284 -16.37 13.29 11.83
CA GLU A 284 -15.82 13.03 10.50
C GLU A 284 -16.34 14.10 9.53
N TYR A 285 -15.56 14.34 8.46
CA TYR A 285 -16.00 15.20 7.37
C TYR A 285 -16.52 14.37 6.20
N PRO A 286 -17.69 14.69 5.64
CA PRO A 286 -18.01 14.21 4.31
C PRO A 286 -17.07 14.88 3.31
N VAL A 287 -16.59 14.09 2.34
CA VAL A 287 -15.59 14.51 1.35
C VAL A 287 -16.23 14.55 -0.02
N SER A 288 -16.04 15.63 -0.74
CA SER A 288 -16.34 15.76 -2.16
C SER A 288 -15.11 16.21 -2.94
N LEU A 289 -15.09 15.89 -4.23
CA LEU A 289 -14.01 16.26 -5.13
C LEU A 289 -14.43 17.46 -5.97
N VAL A 290 -13.49 18.35 -6.20
CA VAL A 290 -13.64 19.49 -7.13
C VAL A 290 -12.66 19.31 -8.27
N THR A 291 -13.18 19.09 -9.46
CA THR A 291 -12.44 18.87 -10.69
C THR A 291 -13.00 19.73 -11.80
N ASP A 292 -12.21 19.97 -12.83
CA ASP A 292 -12.62 20.59 -14.09
C ASP A 292 -12.08 19.81 -15.30
N GLU A 293 -12.33 20.30 -16.49
CA GLU A 293 -11.90 19.67 -17.76
C GLU A 293 -10.38 19.63 -17.96
N HIS A 294 -9.63 20.43 -17.19
CA HIS A 294 -8.17 20.52 -17.25
C HIS A 294 -7.48 19.72 -16.14
N THR A 295 -8.24 19.20 -15.19
CA THR A 295 -7.70 18.46 -14.04
C THR A 295 -6.88 17.25 -14.49
N GLN A 296 -5.63 17.19 -14.02
CA GLN A 296 -4.71 16.09 -14.29
C GLN A 296 -4.71 15.09 -13.14
N TYR A 297 -4.42 13.84 -13.45
CA TYR A 297 -4.35 12.73 -12.50
C TYR A 297 -2.96 12.11 -12.58
N PRO A 298 -1.96 12.64 -11.85
CA PRO A 298 -0.57 12.21 -11.97
C PRO A 298 -0.36 10.80 -11.41
N SER A 299 0.80 10.22 -11.73
CA SER A 299 1.32 9.05 -11.02
C SER A 299 2.16 9.49 -9.81
N VAL A 300 2.06 8.74 -8.70
CA VAL A 300 2.72 9.12 -7.44
C VAL A 300 3.37 7.92 -6.75
N TRP A 301 4.65 8.04 -6.45
CA TRP A 301 5.32 7.14 -5.52
C TRP A 301 5.31 7.72 -4.12
N PHE A 302 4.54 7.13 -3.23
CA PHE A 302 4.53 7.47 -1.81
C PHE A 302 5.57 6.64 -1.07
N VAL A 303 6.34 7.28 -0.20
CA VAL A 303 7.37 6.64 0.62
C VAL A 303 7.19 7.08 2.06
N GLY A 304 7.02 6.15 2.99
CA GLY A 304 6.92 6.55 4.40
C GLY A 304 6.22 5.55 5.32
N THR A 305 5.33 6.08 6.15
CA THR A 305 4.79 5.42 7.33
C THR A 305 3.31 5.09 7.23
N SER A 306 2.76 4.51 8.30
CA SER A 306 1.34 4.17 8.43
C SER A 306 0.37 5.35 8.28
N PHE A 307 0.84 6.60 8.38
CA PHE A 307 0.00 7.79 8.13
C PHE A 307 -0.64 7.80 6.73
N TYR A 308 0.05 7.24 5.73
CA TYR A 308 -0.50 7.04 4.39
C TYR A 308 -1.85 6.29 4.39
N TRP A 309 -1.97 5.20 5.16
CA TRP A 309 -3.20 4.41 5.22
C TRP A 309 -4.39 5.19 5.76
N TYR A 310 -4.15 6.20 6.59
CA TYR A 310 -5.20 7.04 7.16
C TYR A 310 -5.69 8.10 6.17
N LEU A 311 -4.84 8.50 5.22
CA LEU A 311 -5.26 9.34 4.10
C LEU A 311 -6.16 8.56 3.14
N THR A 312 -5.70 7.37 2.71
CA THR A 312 -6.41 6.55 1.72
C THR A 312 -7.74 5.97 2.22
N ARG A 313 -7.92 5.86 3.53
CA ARG A 313 -9.20 5.44 4.12
C ARG A 313 -10.28 6.51 4.06
N ARG A 314 -9.90 7.78 4.05
CA ARG A 314 -10.83 8.92 4.08
C ARG A 314 -11.01 9.58 2.74
N VAL A 315 -10.04 9.44 1.87
CA VAL A 315 -10.09 9.95 0.51
C VAL A 315 -9.70 8.82 -0.43
N ASN A 316 -10.51 8.57 -1.42
CA ASN A 316 -10.19 7.54 -2.42
C ASN A 316 -9.06 8.04 -3.34
N PHE A 317 -7.86 7.50 -3.18
CA PHE A 317 -6.69 7.90 -3.98
C PHE A 317 -6.76 7.40 -5.42
N ASP A 318 -7.58 6.38 -5.74
CA ASP A 318 -7.74 5.89 -7.11
C ASP A 318 -8.42 6.90 -8.02
N VAL A 319 -9.18 7.83 -7.43
CA VAL A 319 -9.79 8.94 -8.19
C VAL A 319 -8.89 10.16 -8.33
N LEU A 320 -7.84 10.26 -7.49
CA LEU A 320 -6.89 11.38 -7.49
C LEU A 320 -5.70 11.15 -8.42
N PHE A 321 -5.29 9.91 -8.57
CA PHE A 321 -4.07 9.50 -9.26
C PHE A 321 -4.38 8.41 -10.28
N HIS A 322 -3.77 8.47 -11.46
CA HIS A 322 -3.94 7.41 -12.44
C HIS A 322 -3.10 6.17 -12.12
N ASP A 323 -2.03 6.37 -11.34
CA ASP A 323 -1.18 5.31 -10.82
C ASP A 323 -0.56 5.73 -9.49
N ARG A 324 -0.40 4.80 -8.56
CA ARG A 324 0.23 5.06 -7.28
C ARG A 324 0.85 3.82 -6.69
N ASP A 325 2.05 3.98 -6.18
CA ASP A 325 2.74 2.94 -5.42
C ASP A 325 3.12 3.48 -4.04
N PHE A 326 3.21 2.59 -3.04
CA PHE A 326 3.54 2.98 -1.67
C PHE A 326 4.64 2.10 -1.08
N LEU A 327 5.78 2.70 -0.77
CA LEU A 327 6.86 2.05 -0.05
C LEU A 327 6.68 2.24 1.46
N PHE A 328 6.16 1.22 2.12
CA PHE A 328 5.83 1.21 3.53
C PHE A 328 7.03 0.82 4.39
N TYR A 329 7.45 1.71 5.28
CA TYR A 329 8.61 1.56 6.17
C TYR A 329 9.87 1.03 5.48
N TYR A 330 10.05 1.35 4.19
CA TYR A 330 11.17 0.91 3.35
C TYR A 330 11.31 -0.62 3.21
N ALA A 331 10.33 -1.38 3.69
CA ALA A 331 10.36 -2.84 3.75
C ALA A 331 9.39 -3.50 2.76
N THR A 332 8.29 -2.85 2.43
CA THR A 332 7.25 -3.43 1.57
C THR A 332 6.74 -2.40 0.57
N LEU A 333 6.80 -2.75 -0.71
CA LEU A 333 6.16 -1.99 -1.79
C LEU A 333 4.74 -2.49 -2.01
N TYR A 334 3.76 -1.61 -1.92
CA TYR A 334 2.37 -1.85 -2.31
C TYR A 334 2.11 -1.18 -3.64
N THR A 335 1.67 -1.94 -4.63
CA THR A 335 1.35 -1.41 -5.96
C THR A 335 -0.15 -1.34 -6.16
N ASN A 336 -0.61 -0.25 -6.78
CA ASN A 336 -2.04 -0.09 -7.02
C ASN A 336 -2.56 -1.00 -8.13
N LYS A 337 -1.85 -1.03 -9.27
CA LYS A 337 -2.29 -1.80 -10.46
C LYS A 337 -2.38 -3.30 -10.22
N GLU A 338 -1.48 -3.87 -9.45
CA GLU A 338 -1.47 -5.31 -9.19
C GLU A 338 -2.18 -5.68 -7.90
N GLN A 339 -2.56 -4.70 -7.07
CA GLN A 339 -3.11 -4.89 -5.72
C GLN A 339 -2.26 -5.88 -4.89
N LYS A 340 -0.95 -5.88 -5.13
CA LYS A 340 0.02 -6.79 -4.53
C LYS A 340 0.99 -6.04 -3.65
N SER A 341 1.63 -6.78 -2.77
CA SER A 341 2.74 -6.30 -1.97
C SER A 341 3.99 -7.13 -2.22
N PHE A 342 5.13 -6.44 -2.29
CA PHE A 342 6.43 -7.06 -2.55
C PHE A 342 7.43 -6.65 -1.46
N PRO A 343 8.32 -7.56 -1.00
CA PRO A 343 9.45 -7.18 -0.18
C PRO A 343 10.35 -6.17 -0.92
N ALA A 344 10.80 -5.14 -0.21
CA ALA A 344 11.60 -4.07 -0.81
C ALA A 344 13.12 -4.35 -0.81
N ASP A 345 13.56 -5.56 -0.45
CA ASP A 345 14.98 -5.92 -0.34
C ASP A 345 15.75 -5.70 -1.65
N ASN A 346 15.11 -5.97 -2.79
CA ASN A 346 15.69 -5.82 -4.13
C ASN A 346 14.94 -4.76 -4.96
N LEU A 347 14.38 -3.74 -4.31
CA LEU A 347 13.63 -2.70 -4.99
C LEU A 347 14.53 -1.88 -5.92
N ASP A 348 14.12 -1.75 -7.17
CA ASP A 348 14.78 -0.91 -8.16
C ASP A 348 14.39 0.56 -7.97
N TYR A 349 15.11 1.25 -7.07
CA TYR A 349 14.84 2.65 -6.74
C TYR A 349 14.93 3.58 -7.96
N LEU A 350 15.85 3.32 -8.90
CA LEU A 350 15.95 4.14 -10.11
C LEU A 350 14.66 4.06 -10.94
N HIS A 351 14.13 2.85 -11.08
CA HIS A 351 12.90 2.62 -11.80
C HIS A 351 11.71 3.33 -11.12
N GLU A 352 11.51 3.10 -9.83
CA GLU A 352 10.39 3.70 -9.09
C GLU A 352 10.46 5.24 -9.05
N LEU A 353 11.67 5.81 -8.90
CA LEU A 353 11.86 7.26 -8.89
C LEU A 353 11.51 7.94 -10.21
N LEU A 354 11.78 7.29 -11.34
CA LEU A 354 11.60 7.89 -12.66
C LEU A 354 10.30 7.47 -13.37
N LEU A 355 9.65 6.43 -12.86
CA LEU A 355 8.36 5.95 -13.38
C LEU A 355 7.21 6.90 -13.05
N HIS A 356 7.30 7.58 -11.90
CA HIS A 356 6.22 8.43 -11.37
C HIS A 356 6.47 9.92 -11.63
N ASP A 357 5.38 10.70 -11.67
CA ASP A 357 5.43 12.16 -11.83
C ASP A 357 5.82 12.85 -10.53
N TYR A 358 5.42 12.27 -9.40
CA TYR A 358 5.72 12.78 -8.06
C TYR A 358 6.29 11.68 -7.16
N VAL A 359 7.19 12.10 -6.29
CA VAL A 359 7.69 11.31 -5.16
C VAL A 359 7.34 12.05 -3.88
N VAL A 360 6.43 11.49 -3.07
CA VAL A 360 6.00 12.09 -1.81
C VAL A 360 6.62 11.32 -0.64
N TYR A 361 7.52 11.98 0.07
CA TYR A 361 8.31 11.39 1.16
C TYR A 361 7.76 11.83 2.51
N PHE A 362 7.02 10.95 3.18
CA PHE A 362 6.45 11.17 4.51
C PHE A 362 7.46 10.89 5.61
N ARG A 363 7.58 11.83 6.56
CA ARG A 363 8.43 11.71 7.75
C ARG A 363 7.69 12.12 9.00
N ASP A 364 7.75 11.32 10.04
CA ASP A 364 7.34 11.71 11.37
C ASP A 364 8.54 12.12 12.25
N GLY A 365 8.26 12.84 13.31
CA GLY A 365 9.30 13.40 14.16
C GLY A 365 10.22 12.36 14.81
N PRO A 366 9.69 11.28 15.45
CA PRO A 366 10.53 10.24 16.04
C PRO A 366 11.48 9.56 15.06
N GLN A 367 11.07 9.36 13.82
CA GLN A 367 11.93 8.75 12.81
C GLN A 367 13.12 9.61 12.41
N LEU A 368 13.04 10.93 12.61
CA LEU A 368 14.17 11.82 12.34
C LEU A 368 15.39 11.52 13.22
N TYR A 369 15.17 10.93 14.41
CA TYR A 369 16.24 10.49 15.29
C TYR A 369 16.80 9.11 14.95
N ASN A 370 16.03 8.26 14.28
CA ASN A 370 16.27 6.84 14.26
C ASN A 370 16.46 6.21 12.87
N ASP A 371 15.95 6.80 11.79
CA ASP A 371 15.93 6.10 10.50
C ASP A 371 17.09 6.41 9.56
N GLY A 372 18.14 7.02 10.09
CA GLY A 372 19.32 7.30 9.26
C GLY A 372 18.96 8.00 7.95
N ILE A 373 19.67 7.64 6.87
CA ILE A 373 19.52 8.25 5.52
C ILE A 373 18.85 7.25 4.53
N LEU A 374 18.13 6.28 5.01
CA LEU A 374 17.74 5.12 4.21
C LEU A 374 17.14 5.47 2.84
N PHE A 375 16.00 6.17 2.79
CA PHE A 375 15.39 6.48 1.50
C PHE A 375 16.18 7.52 0.71
N PRO A 376 16.55 8.69 1.26
CA PRO A 376 17.30 9.68 0.53
C PRO A 376 18.64 9.15 0.00
N GLY A 377 19.36 8.38 0.82
CA GLY A 377 20.62 7.76 0.43
C GLY A 377 20.46 6.74 -0.71
N LYS A 378 19.50 5.83 -0.60
CA LYS A 378 19.20 4.86 -1.67
C LYS A 378 18.74 5.54 -2.96
N ALA A 379 17.94 6.58 -2.87
CA ALA A 379 17.50 7.37 -4.02
C ALA A 379 18.70 8.03 -4.73
N LEU A 380 19.56 8.71 -3.98
CA LEU A 380 20.75 9.35 -4.55
C LEU A 380 21.70 8.34 -5.19
N ILE A 381 22.00 7.26 -4.48
CA ILE A 381 22.86 6.19 -5.00
C ILE A 381 22.30 5.64 -6.31
N SER A 382 21.01 5.33 -6.37
CA SER A 382 20.37 4.79 -7.57
C SER A 382 20.40 5.75 -8.75
N LEU A 383 20.26 7.04 -8.49
CA LEU A 383 20.35 8.08 -9.52
C LEU A 383 21.79 8.36 -10.00
N CYS A 384 22.77 8.19 -9.14
CA CYS A 384 24.18 8.54 -9.43
C CYS A 384 25.02 7.35 -9.89
N ILE A 385 24.72 6.12 -9.44
CA ILE A 385 25.50 4.93 -9.80
C ILE A 385 25.09 4.44 -11.19
N SER A 386 25.97 4.65 -12.16
CA SER A 386 25.86 4.10 -13.51
C SER A 386 26.67 2.83 -13.71
N ASP A 387 27.52 2.47 -12.75
CA ASP A 387 28.44 1.33 -12.81
C ASP A 387 28.01 0.24 -11.80
N GLU A 388 27.67 -0.94 -12.31
CA GLU A 388 27.28 -2.09 -11.47
C GLU A 388 28.41 -2.52 -10.51
N ARG A 389 29.68 -2.32 -10.89
CA ARG A 389 30.80 -2.63 -10.00
C ARG A 389 30.84 -1.71 -8.77
N LEU A 390 30.54 -0.41 -8.96
CA LEU A 390 30.48 0.53 -7.85
C LEU A 390 29.30 0.19 -6.93
N LYS A 391 28.15 -0.21 -7.51
CA LYS A 391 26.98 -0.68 -6.77
C LYS A 391 27.29 -1.94 -5.96
N GLU A 392 27.91 -2.94 -6.57
CA GLU A 392 28.32 -4.17 -5.86
C GLU A 392 29.30 -3.85 -4.71
N LYS A 393 30.29 -2.99 -4.95
CA LYS A 393 31.26 -2.56 -3.94
C LYS A 393 30.58 -1.82 -2.78
N THR A 394 29.65 -0.92 -3.09
CA THR A 394 28.89 -0.17 -2.09
C THR A 394 28.02 -1.10 -1.25
N ASN A 395 27.31 -2.04 -1.87
CA ASN A 395 26.52 -3.04 -1.19
C ASN A 395 27.39 -3.95 -0.30
N ALA A 396 28.52 -4.44 -0.81
CA ALA A 396 29.44 -5.27 -0.05
C ALA A 396 29.99 -4.58 1.21
N VAL A 397 30.30 -3.27 1.12
CA VAL A 397 30.72 -2.47 2.28
C VAL A 397 29.56 -2.28 3.26
N ALA A 398 28.34 -1.99 2.79
CA ALA A 398 27.15 -1.85 3.61
C ALA A 398 26.83 -3.17 4.34
N ASP A 399 26.88 -4.30 3.65
CA ASP A 399 26.68 -5.62 4.22
C ASP A 399 27.74 -5.96 5.28
N SER A 400 29.00 -5.64 5.03
CA SER A 400 30.10 -5.83 5.99
C SER A 400 29.87 -5.04 7.28
N ILE A 401 29.48 -3.76 7.17
CA ILE A 401 29.18 -2.90 8.31
C ILE A 401 27.96 -3.43 9.05
N CYS A 402 26.91 -3.83 8.33
CA CYS A 402 25.70 -4.40 8.90
C CYS A 402 25.98 -5.66 9.72
N HIS A 403 26.76 -6.60 9.16
CA HIS A 403 27.14 -7.82 9.88
C HIS A 403 27.96 -7.53 11.14
N ALA A 404 28.90 -6.60 11.07
CA ALA A 404 29.71 -6.20 12.24
C ALA A 404 28.82 -5.59 13.34
N TRP A 405 27.83 -4.80 12.98
CA TRP A 405 26.88 -4.21 13.90
C TRP A 405 25.92 -5.23 14.51
N GLN A 406 25.37 -6.14 13.71
CA GLN A 406 24.52 -7.24 14.20
C GLN A 406 25.23 -8.11 15.23
N ALA A 407 26.50 -8.44 14.97
CA ALA A 407 27.31 -9.22 15.90
C ALA A 407 27.54 -8.49 17.23
N LYS A 408 27.62 -7.15 17.21
CA LYS A 408 27.89 -6.31 18.38
C LYS A 408 26.64 -5.92 19.15
N THR A 409 25.52 -5.64 18.48
CA THR A 409 24.37 -4.94 19.06
C THR A 409 23.12 -5.79 19.17
N HIS A 410 23.03 -6.93 18.49
CA HIS A 410 21.84 -7.77 18.37
C HIS A 410 20.60 -7.05 17.79
N TYR A 411 20.78 -5.95 17.10
CA TYR A 411 19.70 -5.27 16.38
C TYR A 411 19.24 -6.08 15.18
N ASP A 412 18.02 -5.81 14.70
CA ASP A 412 17.54 -6.45 13.48
C ASP A 412 18.31 -5.96 12.24
N SER A 413 18.21 -6.72 11.14
CA SER A 413 18.98 -6.44 9.91
C SER A 413 18.64 -5.10 9.28
N LEU A 414 17.39 -4.65 9.37
CA LEU A 414 16.96 -3.37 8.78
C LEU A 414 17.61 -2.19 9.48
N ILE A 415 17.61 -2.21 10.82
CA ILE A 415 18.23 -1.17 11.66
C ILE A 415 19.74 -1.11 11.40
N CYS A 416 20.41 -2.28 11.38
CA CYS A 416 21.83 -2.35 11.10
C CYS A 416 22.17 -1.85 9.69
N TYR A 417 21.32 -2.13 8.71
CA TYR A 417 21.52 -1.67 7.33
C TYR A 417 21.37 -0.14 7.21
N ASN A 418 20.46 0.46 7.98
CA ASN A 418 20.30 1.90 8.04
C ASN A 418 21.58 2.60 8.55
N GLU A 419 22.14 2.08 9.65
CA GLU A 419 23.41 2.59 10.18
C GLU A 419 24.57 2.40 9.22
N ALA A 420 24.62 1.26 8.53
CA ALA A 420 25.62 1.02 7.50
C ALA A 420 25.55 2.05 6.38
N ASN A 421 24.35 2.43 5.93
CA ASN A 421 24.19 3.50 4.93
C ASN A 421 24.65 4.88 5.44
N ILE A 422 24.38 5.21 6.73
CA ILE A 422 24.88 6.45 7.35
C ILE A 422 26.42 6.44 7.41
N MET A 423 27.02 5.33 7.83
CA MET A 423 28.47 5.18 7.89
C MET A 423 29.13 5.26 6.52
N LEU A 424 28.50 4.70 5.49
CA LEU A 424 28.95 4.84 4.11
C LEU A 424 28.98 6.30 3.67
N GLU A 425 27.97 7.08 4.04
CA GLU A 425 27.95 8.52 3.75
C GLU A 425 29.07 9.30 4.44
N ARG A 426 29.52 8.83 5.60
CA ARG A 426 30.62 9.43 6.34
C ARG A 426 32.01 9.00 5.85
N GLN A 427 32.09 8.04 4.91
CA GLN A 427 33.36 7.64 4.28
C GLN A 427 33.63 8.45 3.01
N PRO A 428 34.53 9.48 3.07
CA PRO A 428 34.72 10.41 1.95
C PRO A 428 35.12 9.73 0.66
N GLU A 429 35.93 8.66 0.76
CA GLU A 429 36.53 7.97 -0.41
C GLU A 429 35.50 7.26 -1.29
N LEU A 430 34.44 6.69 -0.68
CA LEU A 430 33.34 6.06 -1.42
C LEU A 430 32.33 7.09 -1.95
N PHE A 431 32.17 8.20 -1.24
CA PHE A 431 31.23 9.25 -1.59
C PHE A 431 31.81 10.31 -2.53
N GLU A 432 33.10 10.48 -2.63
CA GLU A 432 33.70 11.42 -3.60
C GLU A 432 33.46 10.97 -5.04
N GLU A 433 33.47 9.66 -5.30
CA GLU A 433 33.00 9.11 -6.58
C GLU A 433 31.48 9.35 -6.81
N LEU A 434 30.69 9.40 -5.76
CA LEU A 434 29.26 9.69 -5.80
C LEU A 434 28.95 11.20 -5.73
N ARG A 435 29.87 11.99 -5.15
CA ARG A 435 29.74 13.44 -4.98
C ARG A 435 30.26 14.25 -6.15
N GLY A 436 30.88 13.66 -7.17
CA GLY A 436 31.51 14.34 -8.27
C GLY A 436 31.05 15.78 -8.50
N GLU A 437 31.90 16.74 -8.69
CA GLU A 437 31.55 18.13 -8.89
C GLU A 437 30.52 18.26 -10.03
N GLY A 438 29.38 18.77 -9.69
CA GLY A 438 28.21 18.86 -10.57
C GLY A 438 27.18 17.77 -10.31
N ILE A 439 25.96 18.02 -10.74
CA ILE A 439 24.93 16.99 -10.82
C ILE A 439 25.47 16.03 -11.87
N PRO A 440 25.81 14.77 -11.51
CA PRO A 440 26.25 13.84 -12.52
C PRO A 440 25.08 13.74 -13.49
N ALA A 441 25.32 14.11 -14.75
CA ALA A 441 24.37 13.81 -15.81
C ALA A 441 24.14 12.32 -15.68
N CYS A 442 22.95 11.94 -15.28
CA CYS A 442 22.66 10.58 -14.98
C CYS A 442 22.88 9.79 -16.27
N ARG A 443 24.01 9.11 -16.35
CA ARG A 443 24.43 8.38 -17.57
C ARG A 443 23.94 6.94 -17.56
N ASN A 444 23.02 6.62 -16.66
CA ASN A 444 22.47 5.27 -16.65
C ASN A 444 21.69 5.02 -17.95
N PRO A 445 22.13 4.06 -18.78
CA PRO A 445 21.49 3.79 -20.08
C PRO A 445 20.02 3.36 -19.94
N ARG A 446 19.60 2.90 -18.75
CA ARG A 446 18.22 2.51 -18.47
C ARG A 446 17.26 3.69 -18.36
N ILE A 447 17.75 4.92 -18.12
CA ILE A 447 16.86 6.07 -17.93
C ILE A 447 15.98 6.31 -19.13
N GLY A 448 16.53 6.27 -20.34
CA GLY A 448 15.75 6.42 -21.57
C GLY A 448 14.60 5.41 -21.65
N GLN A 449 14.87 4.16 -21.30
CA GLN A 449 13.87 3.09 -21.27
C GLN A 449 12.78 3.37 -20.20
N ILE A 450 13.16 3.77 -18.99
CA ILE A 450 12.19 4.05 -17.90
C ILE A 450 11.29 5.23 -18.27
N LEU A 451 11.84 6.27 -18.90
CA LEU A 451 11.04 7.41 -19.36
C LEU A 451 10.07 7.02 -20.50
N VAL A 452 10.45 6.06 -21.34
CA VAL A 452 9.53 5.47 -22.33
C VAL A 452 8.44 4.64 -21.63
N GLU A 453 8.80 3.85 -20.61
CA GLU A 453 7.85 3.09 -19.80
C GLU A 453 6.82 4.01 -19.13
N ARG A 454 7.25 5.10 -18.52
CA ARG A 454 6.36 6.12 -17.94
C ARG A 454 5.37 6.68 -18.98
N LYS A 455 5.82 6.94 -20.21
CA LYS A 455 4.94 7.36 -21.30
C LYS A 455 3.92 6.28 -21.69
N ILE A 456 4.34 5.02 -21.70
CA ILE A 456 3.44 3.89 -21.97
C ILE A 456 2.36 3.78 -20.88
N HIS A 457 2.73 3.96 -19.61
CA HIS A 457 1.79 3.97 -18.50
C HIS A 457 0.76 5.12 -18.61
N ALA A 458 1.20 6.30 -19.04
CA ALA A 458 0.35 7.48 -19.22
C ALA A 458 -0.54 7.39 -20.48
N ASP A 459 -0.15 6.61 -21.49
CA ASP A 459 -0.96 6.41 -22.70
C ASP A 459 -2.06 5.37 -22.42
N ARG A 460 -3.30 5.86 -22.36
CA ARG A 460 -4.50 5.09 -22.07
C ARG A 460 -4.62 3.81 -22.91
N ASN A 461 -4.49 3.96 -24.22
CA ASN A 461 -4.70 2.85 -25.17
C ASN A 461 -3.53 1.86 -25.14
N TRP A 462 -2.33 2.35 -25.01
CA TRP A 462 -1.13 1.51 -24.91
C TRP A 462 -1.13 0.72 -23.59
N SER A 463 -1.42 1.40 -22.48
CA SER A 463 -1.56 0.76 -21.17
C SER A 463 -2.64 -0.33 -21.18
N PHE A 464 -3.82 -0.06 -21.75
CA PHE A 464 -4.88 -1.07 -21.94
C PHE A 464 -4.36 -2.31 -22.66
N LEU A 465 -3.70 -2.15 -23.82
CA LEU A 465 -3.22 -3.29 -24.62
C LEU A 465 -2.19 -4.15 -23.86
N ILE A 466 -1.31 -3.54 -23.09
CA ILE A 466 -0.33 -4.27 -22.27
C ILE A 466 -1.03 -5.01 -21.13
N ASN A 467 -1.99 -4.40 -20.47
CA ASN A 467 -2.78 -5.04 -19.41
C ASN A 467 -3.62 -6.20 -19.95
N ALA A 468 -4.31 -6.01 -21.09
CA ALA A 468 -5.07 -7.07 -21.75
C ALA A 468 -4.17 -8.27 -22.12
N LYS A 469 -2.95 -7.98 -22.61
CA LYS A 469 -1.96 -9.03 -22.90
C LYS A 469 -1.50 -9.75 -21.62
N ALA A 470 -1.23 -9.02 -20.55
CA ALA A 470 -0.84 -9.59 -19.26
C ALA A 470 -1.91 -10.56 -18.73
N ASN A 471 -3.16 -10.11 -18.71
CA ASN A 471 -4.30 -10.86 -18.20
C ASN A 471 -4.57 -12.11 -19.03
N ASN A 472 -4.63 -11.97 -20.38
CA ASN A 472 -4.95 -13.07 -21.27
C ASN A 472 -3.82 -14.11 -21.38
N ASP A 473 -2.58 -13.71 -21.24
CA ASP A 473 -1.42 -14.62 -21.30
C ASP A 473 -0.97 -15.10 -19.91
N SER A 474 -1.60 -14.63 -18.83
CA SER A 474 -1.23 -14.90 -17.41
C SER A 474 0.23 -14.52 -17.11
N LEU A 475 0.63 -13.34 -17.58
CA LEU A 475 1.97 -12.80 -17.42
C LEU A 475 1.99 -11.69 -16.36
N ASN A 476 3.18 -11.42 -15.81
CA ASN A 476 3.35 -10.31 -14.90
C ASN A 476 3.27 -8.98 -15.67
N VAL A 477 2.37 -8.10 -15.25
CA VAL A 477 2.10 -6.85 -15.95
C VAL A 477 3.31 -5.90 -15.92
N ARG A 478 4.02 -5.80 -14.79
CA ARG A 478 5.23 -4.94 -14.67
C ARG A 478 6.34 -5.41 -15.61
N ASP A 479 6.54 -6.72 -15.73
CA ASP A 479 7.53 -7.27 -16.65
C ASP A 479 7.16 -6.96 -18.09
N LEU A 480 5.87 -6.99 -18.44
CA LEU A 480 5.42 -6.62 -19.78
C LEU A 480 5.63 -5.14 -20.11
N PHE A 481 5.36 -4.22 -19.17
CA PHE A 481 5.65 -2.80 -19.35
C PHE A 481 7.14 -2.57 -19.57
N ARG A 482 8.01 -3.21 -18.79
CA ARG A 482 9.47 -3.16 -18.97
C ARG A 482 9.93 -3.73 -20.31
N MET A 483 9.34 -4.86 -20.74
CA MET A 483 9.65 -5.45 -22.05
C MET A 483 9.16 -4.55 -23.17
N GLU A 484 7.96 -3.98 -23.08
CA GLU A 484 7.42 -3.09 -24.09
C GLU A 484 8.27 -1.81 -24.22
N SER A 485 8.68 -1.22 -23.10
CA SER A 485 9.57 -0.06 -23.10
C SER A 485 10.96 -0.38 -23.68
N TYR A 486 11.48 -1.57 -23.38
CA TYR A 486 12.72 -2.05 -24.01
C TYR A 486 12.55 -2.19 -25.52
N ASN A 487 11.46 -2.82 -25.98
CA ASN A 487 11.16 -3.01 -27.40
C ASN A 487 11.02 -1.66 -28.12
N ALA A 488 10.26 -0.73 -27.53
CA ALA A 488 10.07 0.60 -28.09
C ALA A 488 11.40 1.39 -28.19
N THR A 489 12.25 1.30 -27.17
CA THR A 489 13.55 1.98 -27.14
C THR A 489 14.54 1.40 -28.16
N ASN A 490 14.50 0.09 -28.40
CA ASN A 490 15.40 -0.64 -29.30
C ASN A 490 14.83 -0.95 -30.68
N HIS A 491 13.70 -0.34 -31.04
CA HIS A 491 13.04 -0.54 -32.34
C HIS A 491 12.70 -2.02 -32.63
N GLN A 492 12.37 -2.78 -31.59
CA GLN A 492 11.88 -4.16 -31.71
C GLN A 492 10.36 -4.20 -31.90
N PRO A 493 9.81 -5.32 -32.37
CA PRO A 493 8.36 -5.50 -32.48
C PRO A 493 7.66 -5.27 -31.13
N LEU A 494 6.62 -4.46 -31.14
CA LEU A 494 5.90 -4.09 -29.91
C LEU A 494 4.99 -5.23 -29.46
N LEU A 495 4.92 -5.45 -28.14
CA LEU A 495 4.06 -6.48 -27.55
C LEU A 495 2.58 -6.16 -27.73
N ARG A 496 2.23 -4.86 -27.70
CA ARG A 496 0.86 -4.37 -27.92
C ARG A 496 0.27 -4.79 -29.28
N ASP A 497 1.10 -4.90 -30.31
CA ASP A 497 0.64 -5.28 -31.66
C ASP A 497 0.12 -6.72 -31.72
N ASN A 498 0.47 -7.53 -30.71
CA ASN A 498 0.05 -8.91 -30.54
C ASN A 498 -0.84 -9.11 -29.30
N ALA A 499 -1.50 -8.07 -28.82
CA ALA A 499 -2.44 -8.18 -27.70
C ALA A 499 -3.77 -8.80 -28.20
N TYR A 500 -4.21 -9.86 -27.51
CA TYR A 500 -5.53 -10.44 -27.68
C TYR A 500 -6.47 -9.82 -26.65
N PHE A 501 -7.62 -9.33 -27.10
CA PHE A 501 -8.67 -8.80 -26.24
C PHE A 501 -10.03 -8.87 -26.95
N THR A 502 -11.08 -8.93 -26.16
CA THR A 502 -12.47 -9.04 -26.61
C THR A 502 -13.25 -7.78 -26.27
N SER A 503 -14.51 -7.68 -26.68
CA SER A 503 -15.39 -6.60 -26.23
C SER A 503 -15.59 -6.62 -24.71
N TYR A 504 -15.56 -7.78 -24.05
CA TYR A 504 -15.58 -7.86 -22.61
C TYR A 504 -14.41 -7.09 -22.00
N ASP A 505 -13.18 -7.37 -22.43
CA ASP A 505 -11.97 -6.77 -21.87
C ASP A 505 -11.99 -5.23 -22.05
N TYR A 506 -12.43 -4.77 -23.22
CA TYR A 506 -12.45 -3.33 -23.50
C TYR A 506 -13.63 -2.61 -22.83
N LEU A 507 -14.80 -3.23 -22.73
CA LEU A 507 -15.94 -2.69 -22.01
C LEU A 507 -15.67 -2.65 -20.49
N ASP A 508 -14.97 -3.65 -19.95
CA ASP A 508 -14.55 -3.66 -18.55
C ASP A 508 -13.68 -2.43 -18.24
N PHE A 509 -12.69 -2.19 -19.08
CA PHE A 509 -11.85 -1.00 -18.98
C PHE A 509 -12.66 0.32 -19.10
N LEU A 510 -13.60 0.43 -20.06
CA LEU A 510 -14.44 1.62 -20.21
C LEU A 510 -15.40 1.83 -19.05
N VAL A 511 -15.91 0.76 -18.47
CA VAL A 511 -16.79 0.82 -17.28
C VAL A 511 -15.99 1.24 -16.06
N GLU A 512 -14.79 0.72 -15.86
CA GLU A 512 -13.89 1.17 -14.79
C GLU A 512 -13.60 2.67 -14.91
N GLU A 513 -13.28 3.17 -16.11
CA GLU A 513 -13.11 4.62 -16.34
C GLU A 513 -14.37 5.40 -16.03
N ALA A 514 -15.53 4.94 -16.49
CA ALA A 514 -16.80 5.61 -16.22
C ALA A 514 -17.13 5.63 -14.71
N VAL A 515 -16.81 4.56 -13.98
CA VAL A 515 -16.92 4.50 -12.52
C VAL A 515 -16.02 5.55 -11.87
N LEU A 516 -14.76 5.66 -12.30
CA LEU A 516 -13.84 6.69 -11.81
C LEU A 516 -14.36 8.10 -12.10
N ASP A 517 -14.88 8.35 -13.29
CA ASP A 517 -15.45 9.65 -13.67
C ASP A 517 -16.69 10.01 -12.84
N ILE A 518 -17.53 9.02 -12.51
CA ILE A 518 -18.66 9.20 -11.60
C ILE A 518 -18.17 9.58 -10.21
N TYR A 519 -17.17 8.88 -9.69
CA TYR A 519 -16.58 9.20 -8.38
C TYR A 519 -15.91 10.58 -8.37
N ARG A 520 -15.36 11.04 -9.49
CA ARG A 520 -14.73 12.35 -9.66
C ARG A 520 -15.75 13.48 -9.75
N SER A 521 -16.90 13.22 -10.37
CA SER A 521 -17.92 14.24 -10.65
C SER A 521 -18.96 14.44 -9.55
N GLN A 522 -19.10 13.52 -8.62
CA GLN A 522 -20.17 13.51 -7.62
C GLN A 522 -19.64 13.28 -6.20
N ALA A 523 -20.26 13.95 -5.21
CA ALA A 523 -20.20 13.48 -3.83
C ALA A 523 -20.89 12.10 -3.78
N VAL A 524 -20.11 11.04 -3.63
CA VAL A 524 -20.60 9.66 -3.74
C VAL A 524 -21.61 9.39 -2.64
N SER A 525 -22.88 9.24 -3.00
CA SER A 525 -23.98 8.86 -2.10
C SER A 525 -24.58 7.50 -2.43
N GLY A 526 -24.06 6.78 -3.42
CA GLY A 526 -24.58 5.52 -3.91
C GLY A 526 -23.81 4.27 -3.46
N THR A 527 -24.46 3.12 -3.47
CA THR A 527 -23.81 1.82 -3.35
C THR A 527 -22.92 1.54 -4.55
N LYS A 528 -21.96 0.60 -4.42
CA LYS A 528 -21.11 0.18 -5.55
C LYS A 528 -21.94 -0.30 -6.74
N ASP A 529 -23.06 -1.00 -6.50
CA ASP A 529 -23.95 -1.50 -7.54
C ASP A 529 -24.65 -0.36 -8.28
N GLU A 530 -25.06 0.68 -7.57
CA GLU A 530 -25.68 1.87 -8.18
C GLU A 530 -24.69 2.63 -9.09
N VAL A 531 -23.46 2.80 -8.63
CA VAL A 531 -22.39 3.44 -9.43
C VAL A 531 -22.05 2.61 -10.65
N PHE A 532 -21.95 1.29 -10.51
CA PHE A 532 -21.73 0.39 -11.63
C PHE A 532 -22.87 0.46 -12.66
N GLN A 533 -24.13 0.47 -12.21
CA GLN A 533 -25.26 0.61 -13.11
C GLN A 533 -25.27 1.96 -13.85
N GLN A 534 -24.93 3.03 -13.14
CA GLN A 534 -24.81 4.37 -13.76
C GLN A 534 -23.67 4.40 -14.79
N ALA A 535 -22.56 3.70 -14.56
CA ALA A 535 -21.48 3.56 -15.53
C ALA A 535 -21.96 2.84 -16.80
N LEU A 536 -22.71 1.73 -16.65
CA LEU A 536 -23.32 1.02 -17.79
C LEU A 536 -24.27 1.91 -18.59
N ASP A 537 -25.11 2.71 -17.92
CA ASP A 537 -26.02 3.64 -18.58
C ASP A 537 -25.26 4.74 -19.34
N THR A 538 -24.14 5.20 -18.78
CA THR A 538 -23.24 6.16 -19.43
C THR A 538 -22.62 5.56 -20.71
N ILE A 539 -22.12 4.33 -20.65
CA ILE A 539 -21.58 3.64 -21.82
C ILE A 539 -22.67 3.43 -22.87
N LYS A 540 -23.87 3.00 -22.47
CA LYS A 540 -25.03 2.86 -23.36
C LYS A 540 -25.36 4.17 -24.08
N ALA A 541 -25.40 5.28 -23.36
CA ALA A 541 -25.64 6.61 -23.96
C ALA A 541 -24.54 7.04 -24.92
N ARG A 542 -23.27 6.66 -24.66
CA ARG A 542 -22.15 6.88 -25.61
C ARG A 542 -22.29 6.05 -26.89
N ILE A 543 -22.73 4.80 -26.79
CA ILE A 543 -23.03 3.94 -27.94
C ILE A 543 -24.11 4.58 -28.79
N GLN A 544 -25.23 4.98 -28.21
CA GLN A 544 -26.34 5.61 -28.93
C GLN A 544 -25.98 6.96 -29.59
N ARG A 545 -24.94 7.62 -29.11
CA ARG A 545 -24.39 8.85 -29.74
C ARG A 545 -23.27 8.59 -30.73
N HIS A 546 -23.02 7.32 -31.07
CA HIS A 546 -21.97 6.90 -32.00
C HIS A 546 -20.55 7.35 -31.61
N VAL A 547 -20.28 7.47 -30.31
CA VAL A 547 -18.96 7.93 -29.80
C VAL A 547 -17.83 6.97 -30.16
N TYR A 548 -18.14 5.70 -30.42
CA TYR A 548 -17.16 4.65 -30.73
C TYR A 548 -16.96 4.36 -32.22
N ASP A 549 -17.58 5.15 -33.12
CA ASP A 549 -17.53 4.88 -34.57
C ASP A 549 -16.11 4.90 -35.16
N ASP A 550 -15.21 5.67 -34.57
CA ASP A 550 -13.81 5.78 -34.96
C ASP A 550 -12.83 5.21 -33.90
N ASP A 551 -13.34 4.55 -32.87
CA ASP A 551 -12.52 3.94 -31.82
C ASP A 551 -11.89 2.63 -32.33
N THR A 552 -10.60 2.67 -32.63
CA THR A 552 -9.85 1.55 -33.18
C THR A 552 -9.86 0.32 -32.26
N LEU A 553 -9.83 0.52 -30.95
CA LEU A 553 -9.86 -0.59 -29.97
C LEU A 553 -11.25 -1.23 -29.93
N MET A 554 -12.32 -0.43 -29.90
CA MET A 554 -13.68 -0.97 -29.95
C MET A 554 -13.95 -1.71 -31.27
N ILE A 555 -13.53 -1.15 -32.40
CA ILE A 555 -13.64 -1.80 -33.71
C ILE A 555 -12.90 -3.15 -33.70
N THR A 556 -11.70 -3.20 -33.15
CA THR A 556 -10.91 -4.42 -33.07
C THR A 556 -11.54 -5.44 -32.12
N ALA A 557 -12.08 -5.01 -30.99
CA ALA A 557 -12.78 -5.86 -30.04
C ALA A 557 -14.04 -6.51 -30.66
N CYS A 558 -14.86 -5.75 -31.35
CA CYS A 558 -16.04 -6.26 -32.06
C CYS A 558 -15.67 -7.23 -33.19
N ALA A 559 -14.60 -6.94 -33.92
CA ALA A 559 -14.09 -7.84 -34.95
C ALA A 559 -13.59 -9.17 -34.35
N MET A 560 -12.91 -9.09 -33.17
CA MET A 560 -12.46 -10.27 -32.44
C MET A 560 -13.64 -11.14 -32.02
N ASP A 561 -14.70 -10.54 -31.46
CA ASP A 561 -15.90 -11.30 -31.04
C ASP A 561 -16.58 -11.98 -32.21
N ALA A 562 -16.70 -11.31 -33.36
CA ALA A 562 -17.26 -11.91 -34.56
C ALA A 562 -16.42 -13.11 -35.04
N ILE A 563 -15.09 -12.96 -35.06
CA ILE A 563 -14.17 -14.05 -35.44
C ILE A 563 -14.25 -15.19 -34.43
N ILE A 564 -14.30 -14.92 -33.13
CA ILE A 564 -14.47 -15.92 -32.08
C ILE A 564 -15.76 -16.72 -32.35
N LYS A 565 -16.87 -16.06 -32.70
CA LYS A 565 -18.13 -16.70 -33.02
C LYS A 565 -17.99 -17.61 -34.23
N ASP A 566 -17.34 -17.15 -35.29
CA ASP A 566 -17.15 -17.92 -36.53
C ASP A 566 -16.27 -19.16 -36.32
N ILE A 567 -15.22 -19.05 -35.47
CA ILE A 567 -14.35 -20.20 -35.16
C ILE A 567 -14.87 -21.09 -34.04
N SER A 568 -15.96 -20.74 -33.38
CA SER A 568 -16.56 -21.50 -32.25
C SER A 568 -17.47 -22.64 -32.74
N THR A 569 -17.08 -23.33 -33.79
CA THR A 569 -17.81 -24.49 -34.35
C THR A 569 -17.16 -25.81 -33.93
N GLU A 570 -17.91 -26.91 -33.91
CA GLU A 570 -17.36 -28.23 -33.55
C GLU A 570 -16.23 -28.69 -34.49
N SER A 571 -16.29 -28.35 -35.78
CA SER A 571 -15.22 -28.65 -36.73
C SER A 571 -13.93 -27.90 -36.41
N ASN A 572 -14.04 -26.62 -36.08
CA ASN A 572 -12.89 -25.80 -35.70
C ASN A 572 -12.34 -26.18 -34.32
N LEU A 573 -13.19 -26.58 -33.37
CA LEU A 573 -12.77 -27.06 -32.07
C LEU A 573 -11.84 -28.27 -32.15
N SER A 574 -12.11 -29.20 -33.08
CA SER A 574 -11.22 -30.34 -33.35
C SER A 574 -9.84 -29.89 -33.83
N SER A 575 -9.81 -28.91 -34.76
CA SER A 575 -8.55 -28.32 -35.23
C SER A 575 -7.79 -27.60 -34.15
N ILE A 576 -8.48 -26.87 -33.28
CA ILE A 576 -7.86 -26.14 -32.13
C ILE A 576 -7.24 -27.13 -31.13
N ARG A 577 -7.94 -28.24 -30.85
CA ARG A 577 -7.42 -29.31 -29.97
C ARG A 577 -6.15 -29.94 -30.57
N GLU A 578 -6.12 -30.20 -31.88
CA GLU A 578 -4.94 -30.69 -32.57
C GLU A 578 -3.77 -29.68 -32.51
N LYS A 579 -4.04 -28.39 -32.78
CA LYS A 579 -3.04 -27.32 -32.69
C LYS A 579 -2.50 -27.20 -31.26
N ALA A 580 -3.35 -27.24 -30.24
CA ALA A 580 -2.92 -27.18 -28.85
C ALA A 580 -1.93 -28.32 -28.55
N LYS A 581 -2.24 -29.54 -28.99
CA LYS A 581 -1.36 -30.70 -28.83
C LYS A 581 -0.04 -30.54 -29.60
N ASN A 582 -0.10 -30.13 -30.86
CA ASN A 582 1.08 -29.99 -31.70
C ASN A 582 2.00 -28.84 -31.26
N TRP A 583 1.44 -27.77 -30.72
CA TRP A 583 2.19 -26.62 -30.24
C TRP A 583 2.62 -26.76 -28.77
N HIS A 584 2.20 -27.81 -28.05
CA HIS A 584 2.45 -28.04 -26.64
C HIS A 584 1.99 -26.85 -25.78
N VAL A 585 0.80 -26.33 -26.07
CA VAL A 585 0.19 -25.20 -25.31
C VAL A 585 -1.22 -25.57 -24.84
N SER A 586 -1.79 -24.78 -23.92
CA SER A 586 -3.18 -24.95 -23.51
C SER A 586 -4.14 -24.70 -24.69
N ILE A 587 -5.34 -25.26 -24.58
CA ILE A 587 -6.38 -25.08 -25.59
C ILE A 587 -6.77 -23.61 -25.74
N ASP A 588 -6.80 -22.87 -24.62
CA ASP A 588 -7.06 -21.42 -24.60
C ASP A 588 -5.99 -20.66 -25.37
N LYS A 589 -4.73 -21.00 -25.17
CA LYS A 589 -3.61 -20.33 -25.85
C LYS A 589 -3.63 -20.62 -27.35
N ALA A 590 -3.96 -21.85 -27.78
CA ALA A 590 -4.11 -22.20 -29.17
C ALA A 590 -5.27 -21.40 -29.79
N PHE A 591 -6.41 -21.36 -29.12
CA PHE A 591 -7.60 -20.62 -29.54
C PHE A 591 -7.34 -19.13 -29.73
N ARG A 592 -6.72 -18.49 -28.71
CA ARG A 592 -6.36 -17.06 -28.75
C ARG A 592 -5.40 -16.73 -29.90
N LYS A 593 -4.42 -17.60 -30.17
CA LYS A 593 -3.51 -17.42 -31.30
C LYS A 593 -4.24 -17.47 -32.66
N ASP A 594 -5.17 -18.40 -32.83
CA ASP A 594 -5.97 -18.49 -34.04
C ASP A 594 -6.88 -17.27 -34.23
N ALA A 595 -7.61 -16.87 -33.17
CA ALA A 595 -8.49 -15.71 -33.19
C ALA A 595 -7.71 -14.41 -33.48
N LEU A 596 -6.56 -14.24 -32.84
CA LEU A 596 -5.69 -13.09 -33.07
C LEU A 596 -5.18 -13.04 -34.51
N TRP A 597 -4.70 -14.17 -35.02
CA TRP A 597 -4.22 -14.26 -36.41
C TRP A 597 -5.33 -13.92 -37.42
N CYS A 598 -6.53 -14.47 -37.25
CA CYS A 598 -7.68 -14.16 -38.09
C CYS A 598 -8.04 -12.67 -38.03
N CYS A 599 -8.04 -12.08 -36.83
CA CYS A 599 -8.35 -10.66 -36.66
C CYS A 599 -7.30 -9.74 -37.30
N GLN A 600 -6.01 -10.10 -37.20
CA GLN A 600 -4.93 -9.33 -37.83
C GLN A 600 -5.03 -9.35 -39.39
N HIS A 601 -5.55 -10.41 -39.96
CA HIS A 601 -5.70 -10.60 -41.42
C HIS A 601 -7.08 -10.22 -41.95
N ALA A 602 -8.01 -9.79 -41.08
CA ALA A 602 -9.33 -9.31 -41.51
C ALA A 602 -9.19 -7.99 -42.26
N LYS A 603 -9.78 -7.93 -43.46
CA LYS A 603 -9.63 -6.79 -44.41
C LYS A 603 -10.40 -5.55 -43.96
N ASP A 604 -11.57 -5.73 -43.39
CA ASP A 604 -12.43 -4.64 -42.94
C ASP A 604 -13.05 -5.00 -41.59
N LYS A 605 -12.42 -4.47 -40.51
CA LYS A 605 -12.90 -4.68 -39.15
C LYS A 605 -14.09 -3.79 -38.81
N LYS A 606 -14.22 -2.63 -39.45
CA LYS A 606 -15.27 -1.66 -39.19
C LYS A 606 -16.67 -2.17 -39.50
N GLN A 607 -16.79 -3.19 -40.40
CA GLN A 607 -18.07 -3.83 -40.73
C GLN A 607 -18.77 -4.48 -39.53
N PHE A 608 -18.01 -4.84 -38.47
CA PHE A 608 -18.53 -5.48 -37.26
C PHE A 608 -19.01 -4.48 -36.23
N LEU A 609 -18.75 -3.17 -36.43
CA LEU A 609 -19.12 -2.12 -35.53
C LEU A 609 -20.44 -1.47 -35.95
N ASN A 610 -21.47 -1.65 -35.15
CA ASN A 610 -22.74 -0.91 -35.26
C ASN A 610 -23.43 -0.86 -33.88
N GLU A 611 -24.43 -0.01 -33.73
CA GLU A 611 -25.14 0.20 -32.46
C GLU A 611 -25.71 -1.12 -31.88
N GLU A 612 -26.33 -1.93 -32.71
CA GLU A 612 -26.93 -3.22 -32.30
C GLU A 612 -25.87 -4.17 -31.74
N THR A 613 -24.72 -4.28 -32.43
CA THR A 613 -23.59 -5.11 -31.97
C THR A 613 -23.04 -4.62 -30.63
N LEU A 614 -22.88 -3.32 -30.46
CA LEU A 614 -22.37 -2.74 -29.22
C LEU A 614 -23.35 -2.90 -28.05
N ILE A 615 -24.65 -2.73 -28.28
CA ILE A 615 -25.66 -2.95 -27.24
C ILE A 615 -25.68 -4.42 -26.80
N LYS A 616 -25.57 -5.36 -27.76
CA LYS A 616 -25.45 -6.81 -27.46
C LYS A 616 -24.18 -7.12 -26.68
N ALA A 617 -23.06 -6.50 -27.05
CA ALA A 617 -21.79 -6.66 -26.33
C ALA A 617 -21.87 -6.11 -24.90
N LEU A 618 -22.52 -4.99 -24.70
CA LEU A 618 -22.72 -4.41 -23.36
C LEU A 618 -23.63 -5.29 -22.47
N ASP A 619 -24.70 -5.87 -23.04
CA ASP A 619 -25.53 -6.83 -22.30
C ASP A 619 -24.75 -8.10 -21.96
N ALA A 620 -23.98 -8.63 -22.91
CA ALA A 620 -23.10 -9.78 -22.68
C ALA A 620 -22.04 -9.49 -21.60
N TYR A 621 -21.43 -8.31 -21.63
CA TYR A 621 -20.49 -7.84 -20.61
C TYR A 621 -21.13 -7.85 -19.22
N ASN A 622 -22.32 -7.26 -19.07
CA ASN A 622 -23.02 -7.20 -17.79
C ASN A 622 -23.33 -8.60 -17.22
N ILE A 623 -23.72 -9.55 -18.10
CA ILE A 623 -23.95 -10.94 -17.70
C ILE A 623 -22.64 -11.59 -17.24
N GLU A 624 -21.59 -11.48 -18.04
CA GLU A 624 -20.28 -12.06 -17.73
C GLU A 624 -19.67 -11.47 -16.46
N HIS A 625 -19.74 -10.15 -16.28
CA HIS A 625 -19.24 -9.46 -15.10
C HIS A 625 -19.88 -10.02 -13.83
N ARG A 626 -21.20 -10.20 -13.82
CA ARG A 626 -21.91 -10.82 -12.68
C ARG A 626 -21.52 -12.28 -12.45
N MET A 627 -21.30 -13.05 -13.52
CA MET A 627 -20.83 -14.44 -13.40
C MET A 627 -19.45 -14.50 -12.76
N ARG A 628 -18.54 -13.59 -13.12
CA ARG A 628 -17.18 -13.54 -12.60
C ARG A 628 -17.10 -13.12 -11.12
N GLN A 629 -18.12 -12.45 -10.61
CA GLN A 629 -18.19 -12.03 -9.20
C GLN A 629 -18.61 -13.16 -8.24
N THR A 630 -19.14 -14.27 -8.75
CA THR A 630 -19.57 -15.40 -7.92
C THR A 630 -18.62 -16.59 -8.08
N GLU A 631 -18.07 -17.06 -6.96
CA GLU A 631 -17.14 -18.20 -6.93
C GLU A 631 -17.79 -19.46 -7.51
N GLU A 632 -19.04 -19.72 -7.14
CA GLU A 632 -19.83 -20.86 -7.65
C GLU A 632 -19.99 -20.85 -9.19
N ALA A 633 -20.24 -19.66 -9.78
CA ALA A 633 -20.39 -19.55 -11.23
C ALA A 633 -19.05 -19.78 -11.93
N MET A 634 -17.96 -19.25 -11.38
CA MET A 634 -16.61 -19.46 -11.93
C MET A 634 -16.17 -20.92 -11.82
N GLU A 635 -16.43 -21.59 -10.69
CA GLU A 635 -16.18 -23.03 -10.55
C GLU A 635 -16.94 -23.85 -11.58
N SER A 636 -18.23 -23.55 -11.80
CA SER A 636 -19.04 -24.22 -12.82
C SER A 636 -18.50 -24.02 -14.24
N LEU A 637 -18.06 -22.80 -14.58
CA LEU A 637 -17.44 -22.52 -15.90
C LEU A 637 -16.13 -23.28 -16.08
N MET A 638 -15.29 -23.33 -15.04
CA MET A 638 -14.02 -24.07 -15.08
C MET A 638 -14.24 -25.60 -15.16
N GLN A 639 -15.26 -26.11 -14.50
CA GLN A 639 -15.65 -27.50 -14.61
C GLN A 639 -16.06 -27.84 -16.05
N GLN A 640 -16.95 -27.05 -16.67
CA GLN A 640 -17.37 -27.21 -18.04
C GLN A 640 -16.18 -27.10 -19.03
N HIS A 641 -15.27 -26.15 -18.82
CA HIS A 641 -14.06 -25.99 -19.62
C HIS A 641 -13.21 -27.29 -19.63
N ASN A 642 -13.00 -27.86 -18.44
CA ASN A 642 -12.20 -29.08 -18.27
C ASN A 642 -12.89 -30.32 -18.84
N GLU A 643 -14.18 -30.52 -18.50
CA GLU A 643 -14.94 -31.69 -18.92
C GLU A 643 -15.14 -31.75 -20.47
N LEU A 644 -15.41 -30.59 -21.07
CA LEU A 644 -15.63 -30.50 -22.52
C LEU A 644 -14.31 -30.37 -23.31
N ASN A 645 -13.19 -30.16 -22.64
CA ASN A 645 -11.91 -29.80 -23.27
C ASN A 645 -12.12 -28.70 -24.34
N MET A 646 -12.70 -27.59 -23.93
CA MET A 646 -13.14 -26.49 -24.76
C MET A 646 -12.55 -25.16 -24.23
N PRO A 647 -12.14 -24.23 -25.13
CA PRO A 647 -11.64 -22.92 -24.64
C PRO A 647 -12.63 -22.23 -23.69
N LEU A 648 -12.12 -21.67 -22.59
CA LEU A 648 -12.96 -21.04 -21.56
C LEU A 648 -13.85 -19.93 -22.15
N ARG A 649 -13.34 -19.15 -23.12
CA ARG A 649 -14.13 -18.12 -23.82
C ARG A 649 -15.35 -18.69 -24.51
N MET A 650 -15.23 -19.87 -25.14
CA MET A 650 -16.38 -20.55 -25.79
C MET A 650 -17.40 -21.01 -24.74
N VAL A 651 -16.94 -21.55 -23.63
CA VAL A 651 -17.83 -21.93 -22.49
C VAL A 651 -18.59 -20.74 -21.98
N ILE A 652 -17.91 -19.62 -21.74
CA ILE A 652 -18.52 -18.37 -21.28
C ILE A 652 -19.58 -17.89 -22.28
N ASN A 653 -19.24 -17.81 -23.55
CA ASN A 653 -20.16 -17.35 -24.59
C ASN A 653 -21.43 -18.24 -24.68
N ARG A 654 -21.30 -19.55 -24.58
CA ARG A 654 -22.46 -20.49 -24.55
C ARG A 654 -23.35 -20.23 -23.34
N ASN A 655 -22.78 -19.98 -22.18
CA ASN A 655 -23.54 -19.65 -20.97
C ASN A 655 -24.26 -18.29 -21.07
N ILE A 656 -23.60 -17.28 -21.66
CA ILE A 656 -24.22 -15.97 -21.93
C ILE A 656 -25.41 -16.12 -22.88
N GLU A 657 -25.25 -16.83 -24.01
CA GLU A 657 -26.32 -17.09 -24.96
C GLU A 657 -27.51 -17.81 -24.31
N TRP A 658 -27.26 -18.81 -23.49
CA TRP A 658 -28.28 -19.52 -22.73
C TRP A 658 -29.05 -18.60 -21.78
N ILE A 659 -28.35 -17.74 -21.03
CA ILE A 659 -28.97 -16.78 -20.12
C ILE A 659 -29.82 -15.77 -20.90
N GLN A 660 -29.32 -15.25 -22.03
CA GLN A 660 -30.05 -14.30 -22.86
C GLN A 660 -31.33 -14.89 -23.41
N GLN A 661 -31.26 -16.13 -23.90
CA GLN A 661 -32.45 -16.84 -24.42
C GLN A 661 -33.50 -17.13 -23.36
N ASN A 662 -33.09 -17.44 -22.11
CA ASN A 662 -34.01 -17.77 -21.01
C ASN A 662 -34.53 -16.54 -20.27
N ARG A 663 -33.96 -15.34 -20.47
CA ARG A 663 -34.53 -14.08 -19.96
C ARG A 663 -35.72 -13.57 -20.79
N VAL A 664 -35.85 -14.04 -22.03
CA VAL A 664 -36.91 -13.62 -22.94
C VAL A 664 -38.18 -14.47 -22.76
N GLN A 665 -38.13 -15.57 -21.96
CA GLN A 665 -39.29 -16.34 -21.54
C GLN A 665 -39.73 -15.90 -20.10
#